data_037a11dd147857c1caf2dba22e99d71d
#
_entry.id   037a11dd147857c1caf2dba22e99d71d
#
_cell.length_a   1.000
_cell.length_b   1.000
_cell.length_c   1.000
_cell.angle_alpha   90.00
_cell.angle_beta   90.00
_cell.angle_gamma   90.00
#
_symmetry.space_group_name_H-M   'P 1'
#
loop_
_entity.id
_entity.type
_entity.pdbx_description
1 polymer ?
#
loop_
_entity_poly.entity_id
_entity_poly.type
_entity_poly.pdbx_seq_one_letter_code
_entity_poly.pdbx_strand_id
1 'polypeptide(L)'
;NGAKSFKDAKQDDYGYYLDVKLKNEQAKKVSFLINNTKGDNLTGDRSVERLSPKMNEAWLDENYKVYNYQPQPAGTVRVNYYRTDGNYDKKSLWYWGDVKNPSNGEWPDGTDFTATGKHGRYIDIPLNEAAREFGFLLLDESKKGDDVKIRKEDYKFTDLKNHSQIFLKDDDETIYTNPYYVHDIRMTGAQHVAKSRIESSFSTLVGAKKDDILKHSGITDYQGNKVAITDVEVDEAGKKVTYIGDFSDTQNPYTVSYNSDRFTTRSSWRLKDETYSYDGPLGATLKEDGKRVDLTLWSPSADKVSVVVYDKKDPEKVVGTVALEKGEKGTWNQTLDENSGLGISNYTGYYYHYQIERQGKTVLVLDPYAKSLAAWNSELAKTDPAHKVAKAAFVDPSKLGPQDLTYGKIRNFKSREDAVIYEAHVRDFTSDPAIAKDLTKPFGTFEAFIEKLDYLKDLGVTHIQLLPVLSYYYVNELKNQERLSAYASSNSNYNWGYDPQNYFSLTGMYSSNPKDPEKRITEFKNLINEIHKRGMGAILDVVYNHTANVDIFEDLEPNYYHFMDADGSPRTSFGGGRLGTTHYMSKRVLVDSIKYLVDTYKVDGFRFDMMGDHDAASIEEAYKAARTLNPNLIMLGEGWRTYTGDENTPVQPADQDWMKKTDTVAVFSDDIRNNLKSGYPNEGQPAFITGGKRDINTIFKNLIAQPTNFEADNPGDVIQYIAAHDNLTLFDIIAQSIKKDPSKAENYVEIHRRLRLGNLMVLTAQGTPFIHSGQEYGRTKQFLDPAYKTPVPDDKVPNKSHLLRDKDGNPFVYPYFIHDSYDSSDAVNKFDWTKATDSKAYPENVKSRDYMKGLIALRQSTDAFRLKSLQDIKERVRLITVPGQNGVKKEDVVIGYQITAPNGDIYAVFVNADDKEREFTL
;
A
#
# COMPACT_ATOMS: atom_id res chain seq x y z
N ASN A 1 60.55 19.31 -13.01
CA ASN A 1 59.48 19.11 -12.78
C ASN A 1 58.49 18.93 -13.87
N GLY A 2 57.99 19.15 -14.81
CA GLY A 2 57.13 18.66 -15.89
C GLY A 2 55.65 18.82 -15.72
N ALA A 3 55.23 19.80 -14.86
CA ALA A 3 53.79 20.11 -14.76
C ALA A 3 53.29 20.67 -16.10
N LYS A 4 52.15 20.19 -16.57
CA LYS A 4 51.48 20.74 -17.75
C LYS A 4 50.67 21.97 -17.36
N SER A 5 50.77 23.02 -18.19
CA SER A 5 50.01 24.26 -17.96
C SER A 5 48.60 24.20 -18.56
N PHE A 6 47.62 24.71 -17.85
CA PHE A 6 46.29 24.92 -18.39
C PHE A 6 46.21 26.08 -19.40
N LYS A 7 47.30 26.82 -19.62
CA LYS A 7 47.38 27.81 -20.72
C LYS A 7 47.25 27.16 -22.10
N ASP A 8 47.67 25.89 -22.22
CA ASP A 8 47.60 25.11 -23.45
C ASP A 8 46.47 24.09 -23.44
N ALA A 9 45.55 24.21 -22.50
CA ALA A 9 44.42 23.32 -22.37
C ALA A 9 43.38 23.54 -23.48
N LYS A 10 42.80 22.44 -23.91
CA LYS A 10 41.61 22.49 -24.74
C LYS A 10 40.38 22.80 -23.88
N GLN A 11 39.31 23.26 -24.51
CA GLN A 11 38.06 23.58 -23.85
C GLN A 11 36.90 22.81 -24.49
N ASP A 12 36.00 22.30 -23.68
CA ASP A 12 34.70 21.74 -24.09
C ASP A 12 33.58 22.40 -23.30
N ASP A 13 32.37 21.87 -23.41
CA ASP A 13 31.19 22.42 -22.74
C ASP A 13 31.22 22.28 -21.19
N TYR A 14 32.07 21.38 -20.68
CA TYR A 14 32.27 21.22 -19.23
C TYR A 14 33.33 22.16 -18.66
N GLY A 15 34.42 22.38 -19.41
CA GLY A 15 35.50 23.24 -18.96
C GLY A 15 36.81 22.99 -19.71
N TYR A 16 37.92 23.22 -19.01
CA TYR A 16 39.24 23.03 -19.57
C TYR A 16 39.75 21.61 -19.31
N TYR A 17 40.42 21.00 -20.31
CA TYR A 17 40.97 19.66 -20.17
C TYR A 17 42.38 19.53 -20.80
N LEU A 18 43.13 18.57 -20.29
CA LEU A 18 44.44 18.22 -20.75
C LEU A 18 44.52 16.72 -21.03
N ASP A 19 45.07 16.36 -22.17
CA ASP A 19 45.47 14.98 -22.49
C ASP A 19 46.79 14.64 -21.84
N VAL A 20 46.81 13.60 -20.99
CA VAL A 20 48.01 13.13 -20.30
C VAL A 20 48.39 11.76 -20.85
N LYS A 21 49.57 11.68 -21.50
CA LYS A 21 50.10 10.40 -21.99
C LYS A 21 50.62 9.58 -20.82
N LEU A 22 50.11 8.38 -20.64
CA LEU A 22 50.58 7.45 -19.60
C LEU A 22 51.93 6.87 -19.99
N LYS A 23 52.87 6.82 -19.03
CA LYS A 23 54.20 6.16 -19.22
C LYS A 23 54.02 4.63 -19.28
N ASN A 24 53.02 4.11 -18.63
CA ASN A 24 52.66 2.69 -18.62
C ASN A 24 51.21 2.55 -19.09
N GLU A 25 51.01 1.92 -20.24
CA GLU A 25 49.68 1.69 -20.82
C GLU A 25 48.81 0.76 -19.96
N GLN A 26 49.40 0.00 -19.05
CA GLN A 26 48.71 -0.87 -18.09
C GLN A 26 48.43 -0.18 -16.75
N ALA A 27 48.73 1.12 -16.65
CA ALA A 27 48.49 1.87 -15.42
C ALA A 27 47.01 1.81 -15.01
N LYS A 28 46.74 1.46 -13.76
CA LYS A 28 45.38 1.41 -13.17
C LYS A 28 45.05 2.64 -12.33
N LYS A 29 46.08 3.46 -12.05
CA LYS A 29 45.94 4.64 -11.20
C LYS A 29 46.83 5.76 -11.70
N VAL A 30 46.33 6.97 -11.72
CA VAL A 30 47.13 8.19 -11.92
C VAL A 30 46.85 9.14 -10.78
N SER A 31 47.94 9.59 -10.12
CA SER A 31 47.81 10.61 -9.07
C SER A 31 48.24 11.97 -9.63
N PHE A 32 47.58 13.02 -9.22
CA PHE A 32 47.86 14.38 -9.67
C PHE A 32 47.46 15.42 -8.60
N LEU A 33 47.92 16.64 -8.80
CA LEU A 33 47.47 17.82 -8.08
C LEU A 33 47.41 19.01 -9.05
N ILE A 34 46.64 20.03 -8.70
CA ILE A 34 46.56 21.28 -9.45
C ILE A 34 47.16 22.41 -8.62
N ASN A 35 48.13 23.13 -9.18
CA ASN A 35 48.72 24.30 -8.56
C ASN A 35 48.27 25.58 -9.27
N ASN A 36 48.24 26.68 -8.52
CA ASN A 36 48.14 28.01 -9.13
C ASN A 36 49.50 28.42 -9.72
N THR A 37 49.55 29.57 -10.37
CA THR A 37 50.81 30.10 -10.99
C THR A 37 51.90 30.47 -9.98
N LYS A 38 51.54 30.54 -8.67
CA LYS A 38 52.51 30.81 -7.59
C LYS A 38 53.06 29.54 -6.96
N GLY A 39 52.56 28.37 -7.39
CA GLY A 39 52.96 27.08 -6.87
C GLY A 39 52.13 26.57 -5.68
N ASP A 40 51.10 27.31 -5.28
CA ASP A 40 50.21 26.86 -4.18
C ASP A 40 49.37 25.70 -4.67
N ASN A 41 49.24 24.63 -3.87
CA ASN A 41 48.45 23.45 -4.16
C ASN A 41 46.97 23.75 -3.90
N LEU A 42 46.15 23.74 -4.96
CA LEU A 42 44.73 24.04 -4.90
C LEU A 42 43.87 22.85 -4.53
N THR A 43 44.31 21.65 -4.87
CA THR A 43 43.48 20.45 -4.79
C THR A 43 43.86 19.49 -3.66
N GLY A 44 45.10 19.60 -3.12
CA GLY A 44 45.74 18.46 -2.45
C GLY A 44 45.96 17.31 -3.43
N ASP A 45 46.49 16.22 -2.94
CA ASP A 45 46.69 15.01 -3.74
C ASP A 45 45.36 14.42 -4.15
N ARG A 46 45.22 14.19 -5.45
CA ARG A 46 44.05 13.56 -6.07
C ARG A 46 44.50 12.34 -6.86
N SER A 47 43.60 11.40 -7.07
CA SER A 47 43.86 10.27 -7.95
C SER A 47 42.61 9.85 -8.70
N VAL A 48 42.82 9.34 -9.92
CA VAL A 48 41.83 8.55 -10.64
C VAL A 48 42.34 7.11 -10.64
N GLU A 49 41.48 6.20 -10.29
CA GLU A 49 41.77 4.78 -10.13
C GLU A 49 41.00 3.94 -11.16
N ARG A 50 41.43 2.67 -11.34
CA ARG A 50 40.77 1.72 -12.24
C ARG A 50 40.79 2.12 -13.72
N LEU A 51 41.84 2.81 -14.14
CA LEU A 51 42.00 3.19 -15.53
C LEU A 51 42.02 1.96 -16.45
N SER A 52 41.36 2.09 -17.59
CA SER A 52 41.33 1.10 -18.66
C SER A 52 41.12 1.82 -20.00
N PRO A 53 41.24 1.15 -21.13
CA PRO A 53 40.92 1.77 -22.44
C PRO A 53 39.49 2.31 -22.54
N LYS A 54 38.56 1.73 -21.77
CA LYS A 54 37.15 2.18 -21.70
C LYS A 54 36.88 3.25 -20.63
N MET A 55 37.78 3.36 -19.62
CA MET A 55 37.67 4.29 -18.50
C MET A 55 38.99 5.05 -18.35
N ASN A 56 39.18 6.01 -19.22
CA ASN A 56 40.44 6.76 -19.37
C ASN A 56 40.27 8.28 -19.21
N GLU A 57 39.23 8.70 -18.50
CA GLU A 57 38.92 10.10 -18.23
C GLU A 57 38.84 10.34 -16.72
N ALA A 58 39.23 11.52 -16.30
CA ALA A 58 39.05 12.05 -14.95
C ALA A 58 38.38 13.43 -15.04
N TRP A 59 37.32 13.61 -14.32
CA TRP A 59 36.53 14.84 -14.27
C TRP A 59 36.59 15.40 -12.84
N LEU A 60 36.75 16.70 -12.72
CA LEU A 60 36.79 17.40 -11.44
C LEU A 60 35.60 18.36 -11.39
N ASP A 61 34.85 18.34 -10.29
CA ASP A 61 33.85 19.36 -10.02
C ASP A 61 34.48 20.64 -9.41
N GLU A 62 33.66 21.61 -9.09
CA GLU A 62 34.08 22.89 -8.49
C GLU A 62 34.76 22.74 -7.12
N ASN A 63 34.58 21.61 -6.45
CA ASN A 63 35.19 21.26 -5.15
C ASN A 63 36.40 20.34 -5.33
N TYR A 64 36.87 20.16 -6.57
CA TYR A 64 37.98 19.27 -6.94
C TYR A 64 37.79 17.80 -6.59
N LYS A 65 36.52 17.35 -6.48
CA LYS A 65 36.17 15.94 -6.35
C LYS A 65 36.38 15.25 -7.71
N VAL A 66 37.00 14.08 -7.71
CA VAL A 66 37.38 13.35 -8.93
C VAL A 66 36.30 12.33 -9.28
N TYR A 67 35.90 12.34 -10.54
CA TYR A 67 34.96 11.40 -11.14
C TYR A 67 35.55 10.75 -12.39
N ASN A 68 35.19 9.52 -12.69
CA ASN A 68 35.56 8.81 -13.91
C ASN A 68 34.62 9.10 -15.09
N TYR A 69 33.64 9.97 -14.89
CA TYR A 69 32.65 10.38 -15.86
C TYR A 69 32.23 11.82 -15.59
N GLN A 70 31.63 12.48 -16.56
CA GLN A 70 31.23 13.88 -16.42
C GLN A 70 30.17 14.03 -15.32
N PRO A 71 30.42 14.73 -14.21
CA PRO A 71 29.43 15.01 -13.20
C PRO A 71 28.39 16.02 -13.69
N GLN A 72 27.19 15.96 -13.15
CA GLN A 72 26.15 16.94 -13.45
C GLN A 72 26.25 18.16 -12.51
N PRO A 73 25.74 19.32 -12.94
CA PRO A 73 25.65 20.50 -12.08
C PRO A 73 24.86 20.22 -10.80
N ALA A 74 25.19 20.92 -9.72
CA ALA A 74 24.45 20.85 -8.47
C ALA A 74 22.97 21.19 -8.69
N GLY A 75 22.09 20.52 -7.93
CA GLY A 75 20.65 20.70 -8.01
C GLY A 75 19.94 19.92 -9.12
N THR A 76 20.64 19.01 -9.79
CA THR A 76 20.04 18.10 -10.80
C THR A 76 20.61 16.70 -10.64
N VAL A 77 19.77 15.68 -10.80
CA VAL A 77 20.20 14.28 -10.95
C VAL A 77 19.90 13.80 -12.36
N ARG A 78 20.88 13.15 -12.99
CA ARG A 78 20.70 12.50 -14.29
C ARG A 78 20.44 11.02 -14.09
N VAL A 79 19.33 10.53 -14.65
CA VAL A 79 19.00 9.10 -14.76
C VAL A 79 19.34 8.64 -16.17
N ASN A 80 20.41 7.84 -16.30
CA ASN A 80 20.81 7.24 -17.57
C ASN A 80 20.20 5.84 -17.66
N TYR A 81 19.63 5.49 -18.83
CA TYR A 81 19.09 4.18 -19.09
C TYR A 81 19.67 3.61 -20.38
N TYR A 82 20.44 2.55 -20.25
CA TYR A 82 21.03 1.83 -21.38
C TYR A 82 20.18 0.62 -21.75
N ARG A 83 19.83 0.50 -23.02
CA ARG A 83 19.12 -0.66 -23.57
C ARG A 83 19.98 -1.31 -24.65
N THR A 84 20.16 -2.63 -24.51
CA THR A 84 20.93 -3.46 -25.47
C THR A 84 20.28 -3.51 -26.84
N ASP A 85 18.94 -3.48 -26.90
CA ASP A 85 18.16 -3.47 -28.14
C ASP A 85 18.04 -2.08 -28.80
N GLY A 86 18.47 -1.02 -28.10
CA GLY A 86 18.38 0.37 -28.56
C GLY A 86 16.93 0.91 -28.69
N ASN A 87 15.94 0.14 -28.25
CA ASN A 87 14.54 0.52 -28.38
C ASN A 87 14.03 1.23 -27.11
N TYR A 88 13.81 2.53 -27.22
CA TYR A 88 13.27 3.38 -26.15
C TYR A 88 11.82 3.82 -26.39
N ASP A 89 11.17 3.28 -27.42
CA ASP A 89 9.78 3.60 -27.69
C ASP A 89 8.90 3.16 -26.50
N LYS A 90 8.02 4.06 -26.05
CA LYS A 90 7.17 3.85 -24.89
C LYS A 90 7.90 3.51 -23.58
N LYS A 91 9.17 3.91 -23.45
CA LYS A 91 9.92 3.78 -22.20
C LYS A 91 9.99 5.13 -21.50
N SER A 92 9.51 5.17 -20.26
CA SER A 92 9.42 6.40 -19.47
C SER A 92 9.83 6.19 -18.02
N LEU A 93 9.94 7.30 -17.30
CA LEU A 93 10.31 7.33 -15.88
C LEU A 93 9.22 8.03 -15.08
N TRP A 94 8.70 7.38 -14.07
CA TRP A 94 7.84 7.97 -13.05
C TRP A 94 8.65 8.18 -11.77
N TYR A 95 8.72 9.40 -11.23
CA TYR A 95 9.61 9.74 -10.12
C TYR A 95 8.97 10.67 -9.09
N TRP A 96 9.46 10.59 -7.84
CA TRP A 96 8.98 11.33 -6.68
C TRP A 96 10.11 11.51 -5.63
N GLY A 97 9.81 12.18 -4.52
CA GLY A 97 10.77 12.45 -3.43
C GLY A 97 11.33 13.85 -3.47
N ASP A 98 12.64 14.00 -3.21
CA ASP A 98 13.31 15.31 -3.12
C ASP A 98 13.54 15.99 -4.49
N VAL A 99 12.53 15.96 -5.34
CA VAL A 99 12.54 16.50 -6.70
C VAL A 99 11.61 17.71 -6.83
N LYS A 100 11.95 18.70 -7.65
CA LYS A 100 11.14 19.91 -7.80
C LYS A 100 9.79 19.66 -8.44
N ASN A 101 9.73 18.76 -9.41
CA ASN A 101 8.53 18.47 -10.17
C ASN A 101 8.32 16.94 -10.20
N PRO A 102 7.77 16.36 -9.15
CA PRO A 102 7.45 14.93 -9.14
C PRO A 102 6.41 14.59 -10.21
N SER A 103 6.42 13.37 -10.70
CA SER A 103 5.42 12.88 -11.64
C SER A 103 4.03 12.97 -11.02
N ASN A 104 3.12 13.67 -11.69
CA ASN A 104 1.76 13.95 -11.22
C ASN A 104 0.70 13.87 -12.32
N GLY A 105 1.09 13.36 -13.49
CA GLY A 105 0.19 13.15 -14.63
C GLY A 105 -0.77 11.99 -14.41
N GLU A 106 -1.44 11.58 -15.47
CA GLU A 106 -2.30 10.40 -15.47
C GLU A 106 -1.42 9.14 -15.58
N TRP A 107 -1.55 8.24 -14.60
CA TRP A 107 -0.82 6.99 -14.62
C TRP A 107 -1.22 6.12 -15.83
N PRO A 108 -0.27 5.50 -16.58
CA PRO A 108 1.17 5.42 -16.34
C PRO A 108 2.01 6.39 -17.19
N ASP A 109 1.50 7.54 -17.57
CA ASP A 109 2.15 8.51 -18.45
C ASP A 109 3.33 9.19 -17.75
N GLY A 110 4.52 8.60 -17.87
CA GLY A 110 5.76 9.08 -17.27
C GLY A 110 6.53 10.05 -18.17
N THR A 111 7.72 10.43 -17.75
CA THR A 111 8.64 11.25 -18.53
C THR A 111 9.44 10.39 -19.49
N ASP A 112 9.32 10.64 -20.80
CA ASP A 112 10.00 9.87 -21.84
C ASP A 112 11.53 10.07 -21.83
N PHE A 113 12.27 9.00 -22.12
CA PHE A 113 13.70 9.03 -22.36
C PHE A 113 14.01 9.55 -23.77
N THR A 114 14.08 10.87 -23.94
CA THR A 114 14.25 11.51 -25.25
C THR A 114 15.70 11.96 -25.54
N ALA A 115 16.44 12.39 -24.51
CA ALA A 115 17.81 12.86 -24.66
C ALA A 115 18.78 11.68 -24.81
N THR A 116 19.71 11.75 -25.75
CA THR A 116 20.72 10.72 -26.01
C THR A 116 22.05 11.12 -25.45
N GLY A 117 22.70 10.24 -24.68
CA GLY A 117 24.01 10.43 -24.09
C GLY A 117 24.96 9.26 -24.39
N LYS A 118 26.17 9.35 -23.84
CA LYS A 118 27.22 8.33 -23.99
C LYS A 118 26.81 6.96 -23.38
N HIS A 119 25.90 6.97 -22.39
CA HIS A 119 25.52 5.80 -21.61
C HIS A 119 24.04 5.44 -21.78
N GLY A 120 23.50 5.61 -22.98
CA GLY A 120 22.10 5.38 -23.31
C GLY A 120 21.29 6.68 -23.41
N ARG A 121 20.00 6.59 -23.28
CA ARG A 121 19.17 7.80 -23.13
C ARG A 121 19.07 8.22 -21.68
N TYR A 122 18.77 9.50 -21.43
CA TYR A 122 18.73 10.02 -20.08
C TYR A 122 17.60 11.03 -19.86
N ILE A 123 17.32 11.27 -18.58
CA ILE A 123 16.42 12.30 -18.08
C ILE A 123 17.17 13.07 -17.00
N ASP A 124 17.14 14.41 -17.07
CA ASP A 124 17.66 15.29 -16.05
C ASP A 124 16.50 15.77 -15.14
N ILE A 125 16.61 15.46 -13.86
CA ILE A 125 15.56 15.75 -12.88
C ILE A 125 16.06 16.86 -11.95
N PRO A 126 15.42 18.04 -11.92
CA PRO A 126 15.75 19.10 -10.96
C PRO A 126 15.41 18.68 -9.53
N LEU A 127 16.34 18.92 -8.62
CA LEU A 127 16.25 18.56 -7.21
C LEU A 127 15.80 19.73 -6.33
N ASN A 128 15.14 19.41 -5.23
CA ASN A 128 14.88 20.36 -4.16
C ASN A 128 16.19 20.79 -3.48
N GLU A 129 16.13 21.89 -2.75
CA GLU A 129 17.27 22.33 -1.94
C GLU A 129 17.58 21.27 -0.88
N ALA A 130 18.88 20.93 -0.72
CA ALA A 130 19.36 19.87 0.18
C ALA A 130 18.75 18.47 -0.05
N ALA A 131 18.40 18.13 -1.28
CA ALA A 131 17.90 16.81 -1.66
C ALA A 131 18.84 15.68 -1.21
N ARG A 132 18.24 14.61 -0.67
CA ARG A 132 18.96 13.42 -0.18
C ARG A 132 18.63 12.17 -0.96
N GLU A 133 17.35 12.01 -1.30
CA GLU A 133 16.84 10.78 -1.93
C GLU A 133 15.70 11.05 -2.90
N PHE A 134 15.51 10.14 -3.83
CA PHE A 134 14.32 10.10 -4.67
C PHE A 134 13.96 8.66 -5.01
N GLY A 135 12.66 8.44 -5.27
CA GLY A 135 12.14 7.18 -5.75
C GLY A 135 11.74 7.28 -7.21
N PHE A 136 11.72 6.15 -7.92
CA PHE A 136 11.26 6.12 -9.30
C PHE A 136 10.83 4.73 -9.76
N LEU A 137 10.08 4.70 -10.85
CA LEU A 137 9.71 3.51 -11.60
C LEU A 137 10.16 3.65 -13.05
N LEU A 138 10.72 2.58 -13.61
CA LEU A 138 10.90 2.43 -15.03
C LEU A 138 9.64 1.81 -15.63
N LEU A 139 9.09 2.45 -16.66
CA LEU A 139 7.82 2.08 -17.27
C LEU A 139 8.00 1.63 -18.72
N ASP A 140 7.20 0.65 -19.10
CA ASP A 140 6.94 0.24 -20.49
C ASP A 140 5.47 0.51 -20.80
N GLU A 141 5.16 1.68 -21.32
CA GLU A 141 3.81 2.13 -21.60
C GLU A 141 3.14 1.41 -22.79
N SER A 142 3.86 0.49 -23.43
CA SER A 142 3.24 -0.42 -24.39
C SER A 142 2.44 -1.54 -23.74
N LYS A 143 2.62 -1.73 -22.41
CA LYS A 143 1.96 -2.74 -21.60
C LYS A 143 0.86 -2.11 -20.75
N LYS A 144 0.08 -2.94 -20.07
CA LYS A 144 -1.08 -2.49 -19.28
C LYS A 144 -1.06 -3.11 -17.88
N GLY A 145 -1.78 -2.49 -16.96
CA GLY A 145 -1.85 -2.94 -15.59
C GLY A 145 -0.49 -2.87 -14.91
N ASP A 146 -0.20 -3.84 -14.07
CA ASP A 146 1.08 -3.93 -13.36
C ASP A 146 2.27 -4.28 -14.27
N ASP A 147 2.01 -4.86 -15.44
CA ASP A 147 3.06 -5.17 -16.42
C ASP A 147 3.70 -3.92 -17.05
N VAL A 148 3.11 -2.73 -16.85
CA VAL A 148 3.72 -1.44 -17.20
C VAL A 148 5.03 -1.23 -16.46
N LYS A 149 5.14 -1.69 -15.22
CA LYS A 149 6.38 -1.59 -14.44
C LYS A 149 7.41 -2.59 -14.97
N ILE A 150 8.56 -2.10 -15.38
CA ILE A 150 9.68 -2.95 -15.83
C ILE A 150 10.22 -3.76 -14.65
N ARG A 151 10.24 -3.15 -13.46
CA ARG A 151 10.49 -3.82 -12.18
C ARG A 151 9.27 -3.65 -11.28
N LYS A 152 8.88 -4.70 -10.56
CA LYS A 152 7.69 -4.66 -9.67
C LYS A 152 7.90 -3.73 -8.47
N GLU A 153 9.10 -3.76 -7.89
CA GLU A 153 9.49 -2.91 -6.75
C GLU A 153 9.85 -1.51 -7.20
N ASP A 154 9.62 -0.56 -6.31
CA ASP A 154 10.08 0.80 -6.50
C ASP A 154 11.62 0.87 -6.46
N TYR A 155 12.21 1.63 -7.37
CA TYR A 155 13.59 2.02 -7.24
C TYR A 155 13.71 3.16 -6.22
N LYS A 156 14.72 3.09 -5.38
CA LYS A 156 15.05 4.15 -4.44
C LYS A 156 16.54 4.46 -4.49
N PHE A 157 16.89 5.73 -4.64
CA PHE A 157 18.26 6.20 -4.59
C PHE A 157 18.44 7.20 -3.45
N THR A 158 19.36 6.92 -2.51
CA THR A 158 19.48 7.61 -1.22
C THR A 158 20.76 8.37 -1.02
N ASP A 159 21.59 8.49 -2.06
CA ASP A 159 22.93 9.12 -1.99
C ASP A 159 23.10 10.27 -2.98
N LEU A 160 22.09 11.12 -3.10
CA LEU A 160 22.14 12.32 -3.95
C LEU A 160 23.23 13.32 -3.54
N LYS A 161 23.66 13.27 -2.27
CA LYS A 161 24.75 14.10 -1.76
C LYS A 161 26.07 13.82 -2.47
N ASN A 162 26.33 12.55 -2.80
CA ASN A 162 27.60 12.13 -3.38
C ASN A 162 27.52 11.86 -4.88
N HIS A 163 26.35 11.63 -5.43
CA HIS A 163 26.16 11.22 -6.82
C HIS A 163 25.06 12.04 -7.50
N SER A 164 25.44 12.72 -8.57
CA SER A 164 24.55 13.50 -9.44
C SER A 164 24.08 12.72 -10.66
N GLN A 165 24.49 11.47 -10.80
CA GLN A 165 24.05 10.57 -11.88
C GLN A 165 23.85 9.15 -11.36
N ILE A 166 22.85 8.47 -11.91
CA ILE A 166 22.68 7.03 -11.78
C ILE A 166 22.58 6.39 -13.18
N PHE A 167 22.95 5.12 -13.25
CA PHE A 167 23.03 4.36 -14.49
C PHE A 167 22.26 3.08 -14.34
N LEU A 168 21.26 2.90 -15.21
CA LEU A 168 20.37 1.75 -15.26
C LEU A 168 20.60 0.99 -16.59
N LYS A 169 20.35 -0.30 -16.57
CA LYS A 169 20.48 -1.15 -17.75
C LYS A 169 19.25 -2.05 -17.85
N ASP A 170 18.81 -2.35 -19.08
CA ASP A 170 17.85 -3.41 -19.34
C ASP A 170 18.42 -4.76 -18.83
N ASP A 171 17.52 -5.61 -18.33
CA ASP A 171 17.84 -6.91 -17.73
C ASP A 171 18.69 -6.88 -16.44
N ASP A 172 18.85 -5.69 -15.82
CA ASP A 172 19.58 -5.53 -14.58
C ASP A 172 18.85 -4.52 -13.67
N GLU A 173 18.40 -4.98 -12.53
CA GLU A 173 17.64 -4.15 -11.58
C GLU A 173 18.52 -3.30 -10.65
N THR A 174 19.84 -3.38 -10.79
CA THR A 174 20.79 -2.65 -9.94
C THR A 174 20.87 -1.18 -10.36
N ILE A 175 20.87 -0.27 -9.38
CA ILE A 175 21.20 1.13 -9.58
C ILE A 175 22.72 1.30 -9.49
N TYR A 176 23.35 1.68 -10.58
CA TYR A 176 24.79 1.95 -10.61
C TYR A 176 25.06 3.45 -10.49
N THR A 177 26.14 3.81 -9.81
CA THR A 177 26.60 5.21 -9.68
C THR A 177 27.77 5.53 -10.58
N ASN A 178 28.17 4.56 -11.42
CA ASN A 178 29.22 4.71 -12.43
C ASN A 178 28.86 3.82 -13.63
N PRO A 179 28.94 4.31 -14.88
CA PRO A 179 28.54 3.55 -16.07
C PRO A 179 29.42 2.33 -16.37
N TYR A 180 30.62 2.30 -15.82
CA TYR A 180 31.60 1.23 -16.06
C TYR A 180 31.42 0.03 -15.12
N TYR A 181 30.61 0.17 -14.08
CA TYR A 181 30.35 -0.90 -13.10
C TYR A 181 29.53 -2.05 -13.69
N VAL A 182 28.76 -1.79 -14.73
CA VAL A 182 27.89 -2.78 -15.39
C VAL A 182 28.64 -4.01 -15.89
N HIS A 183 29.95 -3.89 -16.14
CA HIS A 183 30.78 -4.94 -16.74
C HIS A 183 31.96 -5.39 -15.87
N ASP A 184 32.08 -4.90 -14.65
CA ASP A 184 33.20 -5.16 -13.74
C ASP A 184 32.69 -5.85 -12.45
N ILE A 185 33.57 -6.62 -11.81
CA ILE A 185 33.27 -7.24 -10.52
C ILE A 185 33.20 -6.13 -9.45
N ARG A 186 32.00 -5.73 -9.07
CA ARG A 186 31.75 -4.62 -8.14
C ARG A 186 30.77 -5.07 -7.07
N MET A 187 31.09 -4.72 -5.82
CA MET A 187 30.16 -4.92 -4.72
C MET A 187 28.97 -3.96 -4.87
N THR A 188 27.75 -4.45 -4.63
CA THR A 188 26.51 -3.68 -4.75
C THR A 188 25.72 -3.60 -3.43
N GLY A 189 26.11 -4.39 -2.44
CA GLY A 189 25.47 -4.38 -1.12
C GLY A 189 26.15 -5.35 -0.14
N ALA A 190 25.79 -5.25 1.13
CA ALA A 190 26.27 -6.16 2.17
C ALA A 190 25.22 -6.33 3.28
N GLN A 191 25.10 -7.53 3.82
CA GLN A 191 24.14 -7.86 4.88
C GLN A 191 24.75 -8.86 5.90
N HIS A 192 24.49 -8.64 7.18
CA HIS A 192 24.87 -9.59 8.24
C HIS A 192 23.74 -10.60 8.41
N VAL A 193 23.94 -11.83 7.94
CA VAL A 193 22.87 -12.84 7.79
C VAL A 193 22.86 -13.89 8.88
N ALA A 194 24.01 -14.16 9.52
CA ALA A 194 24.14 -15.07 10.64
C ALA A 194 25.34 -14.70 11.51
N LYS A 195 25.44 -15.22 12.72
CA LYS A 195 26.52 -14.92 13.66
C LYS A 195 27.93 -15.11 13.10
N SER A 196 28.07 -16.05 12.15
CA SER A 196 29.35 -16.31 11.49
C SER A 196 29.42 -15.86 10.03
N ARG A 197 28.41 -15.18 9.49
CA ARG A 197 28.25 -14.95 8.06
C ARG A 197 27.81 -13.53 7.72
N ILE A 198 28.59 -12.89 6.87
CA ILE A 198 28.19 -11.65 6.19
C ILE A 198 28.15 -11.92 4.69
N GLU A 199 27.02 -11.64 4.05
CA GLU A 199 26.86 -11.77 2.60
C GLU A 199 27.02 -10.41 1.92
N SER A 200 27.71 -10.39 0.78
CA SER A 200 27.80 -9.23 -0.10
C SER A 200 27.28 -9.60 -1.49
N SER A 201 26.46 -8.71 -2.04
CA SER A 201 25.99 -8.79 -3.42
C SER A 201 26.99 -8.13 -4.38
N PHE A 202 27.06 -8.65 -5.60
CA PHE A 202 27.97 -8.17 -6.64
C PHE A 202 27.24 -7.98 -7.97
N SER A 203 27.74 -7.07 -8.80
CA SER A 203 27.27 -6.87 -10.17
C SER A 203 27.45 -8.12 -11.03
N THR A 204 28.60 -8.77 -10.89
CA THR A 204 28.96 -10.06 -11.50
C THR A 204 30.05 -10.69 -10.67
N LEU A 205 30.18 -12.02 -10.73
CA LEU A 205 31.27 -12.80 -10.15
C LEU A 205 31.92 -13.72 -11.19
N VAL A 206 31.61 -13.51 -12.48
CA VAL A 206 32.21 -14.28 -13.57
C VAL A 206 33.74 -14.15 -13.55
N GLY A 207 34.39 -15.29 -13.39
CA GLY A 207 35.85 -15.36 -13.28
C GLY A 207 36.43 -14.97 -11.92
N ALA A 208 35.63 -14.71 -10.92
CA ALA A 208 36.06 -14.42 -9.54
C ALA A 208 36.71 -15.65 -8.91
N LYS A 209 37.86 -15.49 -8.30
CA LYS A 209 38.57 -16.53 -7.56
C LYS A 209 38.50 -16.25 -6.06
N LYS A 210 38.24 -17.28 -5.28
CA LYS A 210 38.13 -17.24 -3.83
C LYS A 210 39.31 -16.52 -3.17
N ASP A 211 40.54 -16.90 -3.53
CA ASP A 211 41.77 -16.32 -2.96
C ASP A 211 41.94 -14.84 -3.30
N ASP A 212 41.50 -14.44 -4.48
CA ASP A 212 41.56 -13.04 -4.92
C ASP A 212 40.53 -12.18 -4.18
N ILE A 213 39.30 -12.69 -4.02
CA ILE A 213 38.27 -12.05 -3.21
C ILE A 213 38.78 -11.86 -1.77
N LEU A 214 39.30 -12.91 -1.14
CA LEU A 214 39.78 -12.86 0.24
C LEU A 214 40.90 -11.85 0.42
N LYS A 215 41.87 -11.84 -0.50
CA LYS A 215 43.03 -10.92 -0.49
C LYS A 215 42.62 -9.45 -0.58
N HIS A 216 41.55 -9.12 -1.33
CA HIS A 216 41.18 -7.75 -1.61
C HIS A 216 39.97 -7.28 -0.79
N SER A 217 39.46 -8.12 0.13
CA SER A 217 38.35 -7.81 1.02
C SER A 217 38.82 -7.43 2.43
N GLY A 218 38.01 -6.64 3.10
CA GLY A 218 38.20 -6.29 4.51
C GLY A 218 36.87 -6.00 5.19
N ILE A 219 36.83 -6.25 6.50
CA ILE A 219 35.64 -5.95 7.32
C ILE A 219 36.08 -5.15 8.56
N THR A 220 35.32 -4.09 8.87
CA THR A 220 35.44 -3.36 10.12
C THR A 220 34.10 -3.29 10.84
N ASP A 221 34.12 -3.22 12.16
CA ASP A 221 32.90 -3.00 12.97
C ASP A 221 32.44 -1.52 12.90
N TYR A 222 31.34 -1.18 13.60
CA TYR A 222 30.80 0.18 13.60
C TYR A 222 31.77 1.22 14.20
N GLN A 223 32.75 0.81 15.02
CA GLN A 223 33.78 1.67 15.59
C GLN A 223 35.02 1.79 14.69
N GLY A 224 35.06 1.03 13.59
CA GLY A 224 36.19 0.99 12.66
C GLY A 224 37.27 -0.03 13.00
N ASN A 225 37.06 -0.89 14.02
CA ASN A 225 38.03 -1.95 14.37
C ASN A 225 37.99 -3.05 13.30
N LYS A 226 39.14 -3.56 12.92
CA LYS A 226 39.26 -4.66 11.94
C LYS A 226 38.71 -5.96 12.52
N VAL A 227 37.92 -6.66 11.72
CA VAL A 227 37.38 -7.98 12.04
C VAL A 227 37.97 -9.01 11.08
N ALA A 228 38.42 -10.12 11.64
CA ALA A 228 39.06 -11.17 10.84
C ALA A 228 38.07 -11.91 9.95
N ILE A 229 38.42 -12.08 8.68
CA ILE A 229 37.75 -12.96 7.73
C ILE A 229 38.50 -14.27 7.72
N THR A 230 37.87 -15.35 8.12
CA THR A 230 38.50 -16.69 8.19
C THR A 230 38.38 -17.44 6.87
N ASP A 231 37.33 -17.21 6.12
CA ASP A 231 37.09 -17.84 4.82
C ASP A 231 36.07 -17.04 4.00
N VAL A 232 35.91 -17.36 2.71
CA VAL A 232 34.88 -16.85 1.83
C VAL A 232 34.26 -17.97 0.99
N GLU A 233 32.97 -17.86 0.72
CA GLU A 233 32.25 -18.70 -0.25
C GLU A 233 31.82 -17.80 -1.41
N VAL A 234 32.03 -18.27 -2.65
CA VAL A 234 31.68 -17.53 -3.86
C VAL A 234 30.54 -18.27 -4.59
N ASP A 235 29.39 -17.63 -4.68
CA ASP A 235 28.25 -18.05 -5.50
C ASP A 235 28.19 -17.18 -6.77
N GLU A 236 28.78 -17.71 -7.85
CA GLU A 236 28.84 -16.97 -9.13
C GLU A 236 27.44 -16.73 -9.71
N ALA A 237 26.58 -17.76 -9.68
CA ALA A 237 25.23 -17.67 -10.25
C ALA A 237 24.33 -16.71 -9.46
N GLY A 238 24.39 -16.76 -8.13
CA GLY A 238 23.66 -15.88 -7.23
C GLY A 238 24.31 -14.49 -7.07
N LYS A 239 25.48 -14.26 -7.67
CA LYS A 239 26.25 -13.00 -7.55
C LYS A 239 26.52 -12.61 -6.10
N LYS A 240 26.82 -13.59 -5.24
CA LYS A 240 27.03 -13.41 -3.81
C LYS A 240 28.40 -13.92 -3.36
N VAL A 241 29.01 -13.18 -2.44
CA VAL A 241 30.16 -13.61 -1.66
C VAL A 241 29.74 -13.67 -0.19
N THR A 242 29.94 -14.82 0.45
CA THR A 242 29.73 -14.98 1.89
C THR A 242 31.06 -14.94 2.59
N TYR A 243 31.25 -13.97 3.46
CA TYR A 243 32.42 -13.87 4.35
C TYR A 243 32.15 -14.64 5.63
N ILE A 244 33.09 -15.48 6.01
CA ILE A 244 33.01 -16.31 7.23
C ILE A 244 33.91 -15.65 8.29
N GLY A 245 33.39 -15.51 9.50
CA GLY A 245 34.11 -14.89 10.63
C GLY A 245 33.33 -15.00 11.91
N ASP A 246 33.75 -14.27 12.95
CA ASP A 246 33.01 -14.13 14.20
C ASP A 246 32.38 -12.72 14.24
N PHE A 247 31.09 -12.65 13.95
CA PHE A 247 30.35 -11.38 13.85
C PHE A 247 29.25 -11.33 14.92
N SER A 248 29.10 -10.19 15.54
CA SER A 248 28.05 -9.92 16.54
C SER A 248 27.01 -8.94 15.98
N ASP A 249 25.75 -9.17 16.26
CA ASP A 249 24.67 -8.26 15.91
C ASP A 249 24.87 -6.86 16.56
N THR A 250 25.40 -6.81 17.77
CA THR A 250 25.68 -5.57 18.51
C THR A 250 26.84 -4.75 17.92
N GLN A 251 27.64 -5.33 17.04
CA GLN A 251 28.75 -4.68 16.35
C GLN A 251 28.36 -4.11 14.98
N ASN A 252 27.11 -4.29 14.58
CA ASN A 252 26.56 -3.65 13.39
C ASN A 252 26.43 -2.12 13.57
N PRO A 253 26.54 -1.33 12.49
CA PRO A 253 26.83 -1.81 11.11
C PRO A 253 28.32 -2.15 10.93
N TYR A 254 28.58 -3.28 10.29
CA TYR A 254 29.90 -3.59 9.74
C TYR A 254 30.10 -2.86 8.42
N THR A 255 31.34 -2.49 8.10
CA THR A 255 31.70 -2.02 6.78
C THR A 255 32.51 -3.11 6.08
N VAL A 256 31.97 -3.60 4.97
CA VAL A 256 32.64 -4.56 4.09
C VAL A 256 33.29 -3.82 2.95
N SER A 257 34.54 -4.14 2.65
CA SER A 257 35.25 -3.58 1.51
C SER A 257 35.75 -4.67 0.56
N TYR A 258 35.68 -4.39 -0.72
CA TYR A 258 36.35 -5.16 -1.79
C TYR A 258 36.98 -4.18 -2.75
N ASN A 259 38.30 -4.21 -2.85
CA ASN A 259 39.06 -3.16 -3.53
C ASN A 259 38.69 -1.75 -2.99
N SER A 260 38.14 -0.90 -3.85
CA SER A 260 37.67 0.44 -3.46
C SER A 260 36.19 0.49 -3.09
N ASP A 261 35.44 -0.58 -3.32
CA ASP A 261 34.02 -0.63 -2.94
C ASP A 261 33.87 -0.80 -1.44
N ARG A 262 32.90 -0.12 -0.88
CA ARG A 262 32.58 -0.20 0.54
C ARG A 262 31.08 -0.14 0.74
N PHE A 263 30.56 -1.10 1.49
CA PHE A 263 29.15 -1.14 1.87
C PHE A 263 29.01 -1.41 3.35
N THR A 264 28.09 -0.70 3.94
CA THR A 264 27.71 -0.89 5.34
C THR A 264 26.68 -2.00 5.42
N THR A 265 26.92 -2.98 6.29
CA THR A 265 25.98 -4.06 6.53
C THR A 265 24.80 -3.58 7.35
N ARG A 266 23.72 -4.34 7.23
CA ARG A 266 22.58 -4.30 8.14
C ARG A 266 22.34 -5.69 8.68
N SER A 267 21.85 -5.80 9.92
CA SER A 267 21.43 -7.10 10.43
C SER A 267 20.29 -7.66 9.60
N SER A 268 20.44 -8.88 9.13
CA SER A 268 19.37 -9.58 8.46
C SER A 268 18.22 -9.89 9.43
N TRP A 269 17.00 -9.84 8.94
CA TRP A 269 15.84 -10.32 9.68
C TRP A 269 15.99 -11.82 10.06
N ARG A 270 16.67 -12.63 9.24
CA ARG A 270 16.93 -14.06 9.56
C ARG A 270 17.80 -14.22 10.80
N LEU A 271 18.83 -13.43 10.93
CA LEU A 271 19.69 -13.40 12.12
C LEU A 271 18.87 -13.04 13.36
N LYS A 272 18.01 -12.04 13.25
CA LYS A 272 17.15 -11.60 14.36
C LYS A 272 16.08 -12.63 14.70
N ASP A 273 15.48 -13.29 13.72
CA ASP A 273 14.52 -14.37 13.95
C ASP A 273 15.16 -15.57 14.64
N GLU A 274 16.33 -15.99 14.19
CA GLU A 274 17.05 -17.10 14.79
C GLU A 274 17.40 -16.84 16.27
N THR A 275 17.78 -15.62 16.58
CA THR A 275 18.30 -15.25 17.90
C THR A 275 17.22 -14.74 18.85
N TYR A 276 16.24 -13.97 18.35
CA TYR A 276 15.36 -13.12 19.17
C TYR A 276 13.86 -13.37 18.98
N SER A 277 13.42 -14.39 18.26
CA SER A 277 11.99 -14.71 18.18
C SER A 277 11.39 -14.91 19.57
N TYR A 278 10.31 -14.18 19.85
CA TYR A 278 9.69 -14.09 21.17
C TYR A 278 8.20 -14.35 21.11
N ASP A 279 7.71 -15.22 21.99
CA ASP A 279 6.30 -15.66 22.02
C ASP A 279 5.52 -15.09 23.22
N GLY A 280 6.18 -14.44 24.15
CA GLY A 280 5.58 -13.94 25.37
C GLY A 280 4.73 -12.66 25.18
N PRO A 281 4.19 -12.08 26.26
CA PRO A 281 3.39 -10.85 26.22
C PRO A 281 4.15 -9.67 25.64
N LEU A 282 3.46 -8.82 24.86
CA LEU A 282 3.96 -7.55 24.33
C LEU A 282 2.97 -6.43 24.59
N GLY A 283 3.47 -5.21 24.69
CA GLY A 283 2.68 -4.01 24.95
C GLY A 283 2.54 -3.66 26.42
N ALA A 284 1.57 -2.79 26.70
CA ALA A 284 1.23 -2.35 28.06
C ALA A 284 -0.03 -3.07 28.55
N THR A 285 0.07 -3.76 29.67
CA THR A 285 -1.07 -4.44 30.30
C THR A 285 -1.38 -3.79 31.63
N LEU A 286 -2.58 -3.19 31.74
CA LEU A 286 -3.07 -2.63 33.01
C LEU A 286 -3.57 -3.76 33.91
N LYS A 287 -3.16 -3.70 35.17
CA LYS A 287 -3.54 -4.64 36.22
C LYS A 287 -4.04 -3.88 37.45
N GLU A 288 -4.74 -4.57 38.34
CA GLU A 288 -5.23 -3.98 39.58
C GLU A 288 -6.02 -2.68 39.37
N ASP A 289 -6.94 -2.72 38.36
CA ASP A 289 -7.78 -1.57 37.97
C ASP A 289 -6.99 -0.29 37.58
N GLY A 290 -5.84 -0.48 36.94
CA GLY A 290 -4.97 0.59 36.44
C GLY A 290 -3.91 1.07 37.43
N LYS A 291 -3.83 0.49 38.64
CA LYS A 291 -2.80 0.84 39.62
C LYS A 291 -1.42 0.33 39.24
N ARG A 292 -1.36 -0.70 38.42
CA ARG A 292 -0.13 -1.30 37.91
C ARG A 292 -0.18 -1.47 36.41
N VAL A 293 0.96 -1.25 35.75
CA VAL A 293 1.14 -1.49 34.30
C VAL A 293 2.38 -2.33 34.08
N ASP A 294 2.21 -3.46 33.42
CA ASP A 294 3.32 -4.27 32.93
C ASP A 294 3.63 -3.90 31.48
N LEU A 295 4.90 -3.52 31.25
CA LEU A 295 5.41 -3.10 29.94
C LEU A 295 6.38 -4.13 29.38
N THR A 296 6.21 -4.50 28.12
CA THR A 296 7.17 -5.29 27.36
C THR A 296 7.30 -4.74 25.96
N LEU A 297 8.52 -4.38 25.57
CA LEU A 297 8.88 -3.95 24.23
C LEU A 297 9.90 -4.91 23.63
N TRP A 298 9.74 -5.29 22.38
CA TRP A 298 10.73 -6.04 21.63
C TRP A 298 11.56 -5.09 20.77
N SER A 299 12.85 -4.96 21.10
CA SER A 299 13.82 -4.16 20.34
C SER A 299 15.23 -4.68 20.65
N PRO A 300 15.65 -5.79 20.01
CA PRO A 300 16.92 -6.46 20.34
C PRO A 300 18.16 -5.61 20.11
N SER A 301 18.14 -4.68 19.16
CA SER A 301 19.29 -3.82 18.86
C SER A 301 19.42 -2.60 19.77
N ALA A 302 18.46 -2.36 20.64
CA ALA A 302 18.52 -1.21 21.57
C ALA A 302 19.64 -1.37 22.59
N ASP A 303 20.34 -0.28 22.89
CA ASP A 303 21.31 -0.21 23.99
C ASP A 303 20.62 0.10 25.31
N LYS A 304 19.62 0.99 25.28
CA LYS A 304 18.76 1.36 26.40
C LYS A 304 17.35 1.64 25.92
N VAL A 305 16.37 1.31 26.74
CA VAL A 305 14.96 1.63 26.52
C VAL A 305 14.40 2.26 27.78
N SER A 306 13.63 3.33 27.62
CA SER A 306 12.88 3.97 28.70
C SER A 306 11.45 4.22 28.26
N VAL A 307 10.53 4.27 29.19
CA VAL A 307 9.17 4.75 28.96
C VAL A 307 9.08 6.22 29.40
N VAL A 308 8.62 7.08 28.50
CA VAL A 308 8.32 8.49 28.78
C VAL A 308 6.82 8.59 29.00
N VAL A 309 6.40 9.02 30.18
CA VAL A 309 4.99 9.13 30.56
C VAL A 309 4.54 10.58 30.49
N TYR A 310 3.40 10.80 29.84
CA TYR A 310 2.79 12.11 29.64
C TYR A 310 1.49 12.22 30.45
N ASP A 311 1.16 13.46 30.87
CA ASP A 311 -0.01 13.73 31.68
C ASP A 311 -1.33 13.42 30.91
N LYS A 312 -2.29 12.85 31.60
CA LYS A 312 -3.58 12.46 31.01
C LYS A 312 -4.46 13.63 30.56
N LYS A 313 -4.29 14.82 31.18
CA LYS A 313 -5.04 16.03 30.80
C LYS A 313 -4.30 16.90 29.81
N ASP A 314 -2.97 16.82 29.81
CA ASP A 314 -2.09 17.56 28.94
C ASP A 314 -1.00 16.62 28.37
N PRO A 315 -1.24 15.99 27.21
CA PRO A 315 -0.29 15.07 26.60
C PRO A 315 1.06 15.70 26.20
N GLU A 316 1.16 17.02 26.18
CA GLU A 316 2.42 17.73 25.93
C GLU A 316 3.33 17.78 27.16
N LYS A 317 2.77 17.55 28.36
CA LYS A 317 3.51 17.58 29.61
C LYS A 317 4.10 16.22 29.94
N VAL A 318 5.43 16.14 29.97
CA VAL A 318 6.14 14.96 30.48
C VAL A 318 5.99 14.89 32.00
N VAL A 319 5.45 13.80 32.50
CA VAL A 319 5.36 13.49 33.93
C VAL A 319 6.70 12.96 34.45
N GLY A 320 7.32 12.08 33.68
CA GLY A 320 8.61 11.49 33.98
C GLY A 320 9.01 10.39 33.05
N THR A 321 10.21 9.88 33.27
CA THR A 321 10.81 8.83 32.46
C THR A 321 11.31 7.71 33.36
N VAL A 322 11.00 6.45 33.01
CA VAL A 322 11.42 5.26 33.74
C VAL A 322 12.16 4.31 32.81
N ALA A 323 13.35 3.88 33.22
CA ALA A 323 14.15 2.93 32.46
C ALA A 323 13.51 1.53 32.47
N LEU A 324 13.53 0.84 31.35
CA LEU A 324 13.18 -0.57 31.23
C LEU A 324 14.43 -1.43 31.44
N GLU A 325 14.24 -2.63 31.93
CA GLU A 325 15.30 -3.63 32.12
C GLU A 325 15.30 -4.59 30.92
N LYS A 326 16.51 -4.98 30.48
CA LYS A 326 16.70 -5.94 29.40
C LYS A 326 16.23 -7.31 29.85
N GLY A 327 15.32 -7.90 29.07
CA GLY A 327 14.80 -9.24 29.28
C GLY A 327 15.37 -10.26 28.30
N GLU A 328 14.69 -11.40 28.18
CA GLU A 328 15.06 -12.45 27.24
C GLU A 328 14.67 -12.12 25.79
N LYS A 329 15.34 -12.73 24.82
CA LYS A 329 14.97 -12.66 23.39
C LYS A 329 14.80 -11.23 22.84
N GLY A 330 15.62 -10.30 23.27
CA GLY A 330 15.56 -8.91 22.79
C GLY A 330 14.45 -8.05 23.38
N THR A 331 13.77 -8.54 24.42
CA THR A 331 12.72 -7.77 25.10
C THR A 331 13.28 -6.80 26.14
N TRP A 332 12.48 -5.78 26.44
CA TRP A 332 12.70 -4.79 27.48
C TRP A 332 11.44 -4.71 28.32
N ASN A 333 11.58 -4.78 29.65
CA ASN A 333 10.47 -4.92 30.57
C ASN A 333 10.52 -3.89 31.69
N GLN A 334 9.35 -3.47 32.15
CA GLN A 334 9.18 -2.70 33.37
C GLN A 334 7.77 -2.86 33.92
N THR A 335 7.61 -2.75 35.23
CA THR A 335 6.32 -2.62 35.89
C THR A 335 6.22 -1.21 36.48
N LEU A 336 5.18 -0.47 36.13
CA LEU A 336 4.87 0.82 36.73
C LEU A 336 3.80 0.68 37.82
N ASP A 337 4.00 1.34 38.94
CA ASP A 337 3.07 1.41 40.06
C ASP A 337 3.20 2.76 40.80
N GLU A 338 2.62 2.89 42.01
CA GLU A 338 2.71 4.09 42.81
C GLU A 338 4.14 4.43 43.26
N ASN A 339 5.04 3.44 43.28
CA ASN A 339 6.44 3.57 43.71
C ASN A 339 7.39 3.85 42.53
N SER A 340 6.90 4.06 41.34
CA SER A 340 7.73 4.29 40.12
C SER A 340 8.30 5.72 40.03
N GLY A 341 8.05 6.58 41.05
CA GLY A 341 8.59 7.94 41.10
C GLY A 341 7.87 8.94 40.19
N LEU A 342 6.70 8.60 39.64
CA LEU A 342 5.93 9.44 38.72
C LEU A 342 4.80 10.22 39.42
N GLY A 343 4.52 9.92 40.68
CA GLY A 343 3.39 10.51 41.42
C GLY A 343 2.02 10.07 40.88
N ILE A 344 1.95 8.92 40.23
CA ILE A 344 0.75 8.37 39.66
C ILE A 344 0.29 7.16 40.47
N SER A 345 -0.95 7.18 40.96
CA SER A 345 -1.59 6.09 41.67
C SER A 345 -2.46 5.22 40.78
N ASN A 346 -2.95 5.75 39.66
CA ASN A 346 -3.70 5.04 38.63
C ASN A 346 -3.31 5.55 37.26
N TYR A 347 -2.84 4.65 36.41
CA TYR A 347 -2.27 4.98 35.10
C TYR A 347 -3.31 5.12 33.98
N THR A 348 -4.54 4.72 34.19
CA THR A 348 -5.59 4.77 33.17
C THR A 348 -5.74 6.19 32.60
N GLY A 349 -5.60 6.31 31.29
CA GLY A 349 -5.71 7.58 30.56
C GLY A 349 -4.44 8.40 30.46
N TYR A 350 -3.35 8.02 31.13
CA TYR A 350 -2.03 8.60 30.87
C TYR A 350 -1.48 8.10 29.56
N TYR A 351 -0.50 8.84 28.99
CA TYR A 351 0.07 8.53 27.68
C TYR A 351 1.55 8.21 27.81
N TYR A 352 2.10 7.54 26.81
CA TYR A 352 3.51 7.20 26.81
C TYR A 352 4.09 7.04 25.40
N HIS A 353 5.42 7.26 25.31
CA HIS A 353 6.28 6.76 24.25
C HIS A 353 7.31 5.83 24.84
N TYR A 354 7.90 4.95 24.04
CA TYR A 354 9.21 4.41 24.37
C TYR A 354 10.30 5.31 23.81
N GLN A 355 11.35 5.50 24.59
CA GLN A 355 12.57 6.18 24.17
C GLN A 355 13.67 5.14 24.02
N ILE A 356 14.19 5.00 22.80
CA ILE A 356 15.19 4.00 22.46
C ILE A 356 16.51 4.69 22.17
N GLU A 357 17.57 4.22 22.81
CA GLU A 357 18.95 4.64 22.53
C GLU A 357 19.69 3.52 21.81
N ARG A 358 20.30 3.84 20.65
CA ARG A 358 21.20 2.98 19.88
C ARG A 358 22.42 3.75 19.47
N GLN A 359 23.60 3.24 19.85
CA GLN A 359 24.88 3.82 19.46
C GLN A 359 24.92 5.35 19.64
N GLY A 360 24.46 5.81 20.79
CA GLY A 360 24.45 7.22 21.19
C GLY A 360 23.35 8.08 20.54
N LYS A 361 22.49 7.50 19.72
CA LYS A 361 21.32 8.18 19.14
C LYS A 361 20.05 7.78 19.86
N THR A 362 19.19 8.75 20.11
CA THR A 362 17.92 8.56 20.83
C THR A 362 16.74 8.87 19.92
N VAL A 363 15.71 8.02 19.97
CA VAL A 363 14.47 8.18 19.21
C VAL A 363 13.26 7.84 20.08
N LEU A 364 12.15 8.57 19.87
CA LEU A 364 10.85 8.24 20.46
C LEU A 364 10.04 7.37 19.47
N VAL A 365 9.47 6.29 19.98
CA VAL A 365 8.69 5.34 19.17
C VAL A 365 7.31 5.10 19.78
N LEU A 366 6.35 4.79 18.90
CA LEU A 366 5.04 4.33 19.28
C LEU A 366 5.11 2.83 19.59
N ASP A 367 4.51 2.43 20.71
CA ASP A 367 4.32 1.02 21.04
C ASP A 367 3.51 0.34 19.90
N PRO A 368 4.06 -0.66 19.20
CA PRO A 368 3.33 -1.34 18.13
C PRO A 368 2.08 -2.08 18.62
N TYR A 369 1.99 -2.35 19.92
CA TYR A 369 0.87 -3.01 20.59
C TYR A 369 -0.03 -2.04 21.38
N ALA A 370 0.05 -0.74 21.12
CA ALA A 370 -0.80 0.26 21.76
C ALA A 370 -2.28 0.00 21.53
N LYS A 371 -3.07 -0.03 22.59
CA LYS A 371 -4.53 -0.30 22.52
C LYS A 371 -5.37 0.95 22.29
N SER A 372 -4.81 2.12 22.53
CA SER A 372 -5.38 3.42 22.19
C SER A 372 -4.30 4.49 22.14
N LEU A 373 -4.63 5.67 21.64
CA LEU A 373 -3.70 6.77 21.38
C LEU A 373 -4.26 8.09 21.90
N ALA A 374 -3.36 9.03 22.16
CA ALA A 374 -3.69 10.45 22.28
C ALA A 374 -4.24 10.97 20.94
N ALA A 375 -4.99 12.07 20.97
CA ALA A 375 -5.44 12.74 19.76
C ALA A 375 -4.24 13.06 18.85
N TRP A 376 -4.37 12.75 17.58
CA TRP A 376 -3.28 12.80 16.60
C TRP A 376 -3.43 13.95 15.60
N ASN A 377 -2.32 14.62 15.32
CA ASN A 377 -2.22 15.64 14.29
C ASN A 377 -0.89 15.49 13.53
N SER A 378 -0.94 14.99 12.29
CA SER A 378 0.25 14.78 11.46
C SER A 378 1.00 16.05 11.08
N GLU A 379 0.35 17.22 11.10
CA GLU A 379 1.01 18.49 10.79
C GLU A 379 2.11 18.84 11.80
N LEU A 380 1.96 18.44 13.06
CA LEU A 380 2.96 18.67 14.10
C LEU A 380 4.23 17.82 13.90
N ALA A 381 4.12 16.69 13.22
CA ALA A 381 5.24 15.80 12.91
C ALA A 381 6.34 16.48 12.07
N LYS A 382 5.98 17.51 11.30
CA LYS A 382 6.91 18.25 10.45
C LYS A 382 7.88 19.16 11.24
N THR A 383 7.52 19.55 12.44
CA THR A 383 8.22 20.58 13.21
C THR A 383 8.77 20.12 14.55
N ASP A 384 8.27 18.99 15.10
CA ASP A 384 8.62 18.51 16.42
C ASP A 384 8.85 17.00 16.44
N PRO A 385 10.07 16.52 16.77
CA PRO A 385 10.36 15.08 16.89
C PRO A 385 9.48 14.34 17.90
N ALA A 386 8.96 15.01 18.94
CA ALA A 386 8.04 14.42 19.92
C ALA A 386 6.67 14.10 19.32
N HIS A 387 6.33 14.70 18.18
CA HIS A 387 5.10 14.48 17.42
C HIS A 387 5.29 13.66 16.13
N LYS A 388 6.44 13.01 15.95
CA LYS A 388 6.72 12.17 14.78
C LYS A 388 5.80 10.96 14.71
N VAL A 389 5.43 10.40 15.86
CA VAL A 389 4.45 9.32 16.02
C VAL A 389 3.50 9.65 17.16
N ALA A 390 2.31 9.08 17.16
CA ALA A 390 1.32 9.26 18.21
C ALA A 390 1.83 8.73 19.55
N LYS A 391 1.30 9.26 20.63
CA LYS A 391 1.51 8.77 22.00
C LYS A 391 0.50 7.68 22.29
N ALA A 392 0.97 6.53 22.77
CA ALA A 392 0.12 5.44 23.22
C ALA A 392 -0.60 5.84 24.53
N ALA A 393 -1.77 5.30 24.77
CA ALA A 393 -2.53 5.49 25.98
C ALA A 393 -2.56 4.22 26.83
N PHE A 394 -2.49 4.37 28.15
CA PHE A 394 -2.74 3.28 29.08
C PHE A 394 -4.25 3.09 29.23
N VAL A 395 -4.76 2.02 28.67
CA VAL A 395 -6.19 1.67 28.72
C VAL A 395 -6.35 0.16 28.92
N ASP A 396 -7.50 -0.23 29.48
CA ASP A 396 -7.94 -1.63 29.54
C ASP A 396 -9.21 -1.80 28.72
N PRO A 397 -9.11 -2.24 27.46
CA PRO A 397 -10.27 -2.39 26.57
C PRO A 397 -11.35 -3.35 27.11
N SER A 398 -10.98 -4.33 27.91
CA SER A 398 -11.90 -5.32 28.46
C SER A 398 -12.96 -4.73 29.41
N LYS A 399 -12.68 -3.55 29.98
CA LYS A 399 -13.57 -2.83 30.92
C LYS A 399 -14.45 -1.80 30.25
N LEU A 400 -14.30 -1.59 28.96
CA LEU A 400 -14.98 -0.55 28.21
C LEU A 400 -16.10 -1.12 27.31
N GLY A 401 -17.13 -0.30 27.08
CA GLY A 401 -18.23 -0.62 26.20
C GLY A 401 -19.29 -1.53 26.81
N PRO A 402 -20.22 -2.04 25.98
CA PRO A 402 -21.31 -2.87 26.45
C PRO A 402 -20.79 -4.23 26.96
N GLN A 403 -21.30 -4.66 28.11
CA GLN A 403 -20.93 -5.93 28.72
C GLN A 403 -21.61 -7.15 28.08
N ASP A 404 -22.64 -6.92 27.27
CA ASP A 404 -23.39 -7.92 26.51
C ASP A 404 -22.89 -8.13 25.07
N LEU A 405 -21.75 -7.53 24.72
CA LEU A 405 -21.15 -7.71 23.42
C LEU A 405 -20.68 -9.17 23.21
N THR A 406 -21.28 -9.83 22.23
CA THR A 406 -20.97 -11.20 21.84
C THR A 406 -20.73 -11.31 20.35
N TYR A 407 -20.29 -12.48 19.89
CA TYR A 407 -20.19 -12.76 18.46
C TYR A 407 -21.55 -12.68 17.77
N GLY A 408 -21.57 -12.18 16.54
CA GLY A 408 -22.79 -11.94 15.80
C GLY A 408 -23.53 -13.21 15.41
N LYS A 409 -24.87 -13.16 15.53
CA LYS A 409 -25.78 -14.11 14.93
C LYS A 409 -26.34 -13.49 13.66
N ILE A 410 -25.65 -13.77 12.52
CA ILE A 410 -25.92 -13.10 11.25
C ILE A 410 -27.07 -13.79 10.54
N ARG A 411 -28.05 -12.99 10.10
CA ARG A 411 -29.25 -13.49 9.39
C ARG A 411 -28.85 -14.13 8.06
N ASN A 412 -29.51 -15.23 7.73
CA ASN A 412 -29.39 -15.90 6.42
C ASN A 412 -27.93 -16.24 6.03
N PHE A 413 -27.07 -16.46 7.03
CA PHE A 413 -25.66 -16.70 6.84
C PHE A 413 -25.22 -18.01 7.50
N LYS A 414 -24.69 -18.94 6.70
CA LYS A 414 -24.10 -20.21 7.15
C LYS A 414 -22.71 -20.46 6.53
N SER A 415 -22.50 -19.94 5.34
CA SER A 415 -21.23 -20.08 4.60
C SER A 415 -20.94 -18.82 3.78
N ARG A 416 -19.75 -18.74 3.23
CA ARG A 416 -19.24 -17.54 2.53
C ARG A 416 -20.18 -17.03 1.43
N GLU A 417 -20.77 -17.93 0.65
CA GLU A 417 -21.67 -17.61 -0.47
C GLU A 417 -23.00 -16.98 -0.01
N ASP A 418 -23.35 -17.14 1.26
CA ASP A 418 -24.57 -16.53 1.82
C ASP A 418 -24.39 -15.05 2.15
N ALA A 419 -23.13 -14.57 2.24
CA ALA A 419 -22.86 -13.18 2.55
C ALA A 419 -23.24 -12.26 1.40
N VAL A 420 -23.79 -11.12 1.74
CA VAL A 420 -23.95 -9.93 0.87
C VAL A 420 -23.21 -8.80 1.57
N ILE A 421 -22.07 -8.44 1.03
CA ILE A 421 -21.13 -7.50 1.65
C ILE A 421 -21.37 -6.09 1.13
N TYR A 422 -21.50 -5.13 2.03
CA TYR A 422 -21.66 -3.72 1.73
C TYR A 422 -20.48 -2.91 2.28
N GLU A 423 -19.67 -2.33 1.39
CA GLU A 423 -18.50 -1.53 1.75
C GLU A 423 -18.91 -0.09 2.03
N ALA A 424 -18.55 0.44 3.21
CA ALA A 424 -18.86 1.80 3.62
C ALA A 424 -17.70 2.45 4.37
N HIS A 425 -17.55 3.79 4.22
CA HIS A 425 -16.64 4.61 4.99
C HIS A 425 -17.38 5.29 6.14
N VAL A 426 -16.84 5.23 7.35
CA VAL A 426 -17.54 5.72 8.55
C VAL A 426 -17.93 7.18 8.42
N ARG A 427 -17.00 8.04 8.01
CA ARG A 427 -17.27 9.48 7.85
C ARG A 427 -18.27 9.77 6.72
N ASP A 428 -18.10 9.15 5.56
CA ASP A 428 -18.93 9.39 4.38
C ASP A 428 -20.40 9.14 4.65
N PHE A 429 -20.69 8.13 5.44
CA PHE A 429 -22.05 7.63 5.65
C PHE A 429 -22.96 8.65 6.37
N THR A 430 -22.38 9.58 7.13
CA THR A 430 -23.15 10.60 7.88
C THR A 430 -22.67 12.04 7.62
N SER A 431 -21.78 12.26 6.66
CA SER A 431 -21.24 13.58 6.38
C SER A 431 -22.12 14.47 5.49
N ASP A 432 -23.21 13.91 4.93
CA ASP A 432 -24.15 14.67 4.10
C ASP A 432 -24.82 15.78 4.92
N PRO A 433 -24.70 17.06 4.53
CA PRO A 433 -25.37 18.17 5.22
C PRO A 433 -26.89 18.02 5.27
N ALA A 434 -27.49 17.32 4.32
CA ALA A 434 -28.93 17.14 4.24
C ALA A 434 -29.52 16.40 5.44
N ILE A 435 -28.73 15.54 6.11
CA ILE A 435 -29.16 14.79 7.30
C ILE A 435 -28.68 15.42 8.61
N ALA A 436 -28.02 16.55 8.58
CA ALA A 436 -27.44 17.17 9.79
C ALA A 436 -28.45 17.41 10.91
N LYS A 437 -29.68 17.73 10.56
CA LYS A 437 -30.78 17.95 11.52
C LYS A 437 -31.35 16.65 12.11
N ASP A 438 -31.16 15.54 11.43
CA ASP A 438 -31.66 14.23 11.84
C ASP A 438 -30.70 13.50 12.78
N LEU A 439 -29.43 13.92 12.80
CA LEU A 439 -28.41 13.31 13.65
C LEU A 439 -28.46 13.89 15.07
N THR A 440 -28.42 13.02 16.07
CA THR A 440 -28.26 13.40 17.48
C THR A 440 -26.78 13.32 17.91
N LYS A 441 -25.97 12.61 17.16
CA LYS A 441 -24.55 12.40 17.41
C LYS A 441 -23.70 13.15 16.37
N PRO A 442 -22.42 13.47 16.68
CA PRO A 442 -21.55 14.16 15.75
C PRO A 442 -21.39 13.41 14.43
N PHE A 443 -21.50 14.10 13.30
CA PHE A 443 -21.37 13.48 11.99
C PHE A 443 -19.99 12.83 11.81
N GLY A 444 -19.94 11.80 10.97
CA GLY A 444 -18.69 11.13 10.61
C GLY A 444 -18.10 10.27 11.71
N THR A 445 -18.84 9.98 12.76
CA THR A 445 -18.40 9.19 13.92
C THR A 445 -19.05 7.80 13.94
N PHE A 446 -18.49 6.91 14.74
CA PHE A 446 -19.09 5.59 15.02
C PHE A 446 -20.52 5.71 15.56
N GLU A 447 -20.75 6.67 16.47
CA GLU A 447 -22.07 6.90 17.05
C GLU A 447 -23.10 7.37 16.02
N ALA A 448 -22.71 8.27 15.12
CA ALA A 448 -23.60 8.73 14.04
C ALA A 448 -23.91 7.61 13.04
N PHE A 449 -22.94 6.74 12.76
CA PHE A 449 -23.13 5.58 11.88
C PHE A 449 -24.25 4.67 12.42
N ILE A 450 -24.31 4.47 13.73
CA ILE A 450 -25.37 3.68 14.38
C ILE A 450 -26.76 4.23 14.03
N GLU A 451 -26.91 5.54 13.98
CA GLU A 451 -28.21 6.19 13.68
C GLU A 451 -28.72 5.91 12.27
N LYS A 452 -27.85 5.41 11.38
CA LYS A 452 -28.19 5.11 9.98
C LYS A 452 -28.13 3.61 9.64
N LEU A 453 -27.89 2.74 10.61
CA LEU A 453 -27.79 1.29 10.40
C LEU A 453 -29.08 0.67 9.85
N ASP A 454 -30.25 1.20 10.21
CA ASP A 454 -31.52 0.64 9.77
C ASP A 454 -31.71 0.71 8.25
N TYR A 455 -31.10 1.69 7.58
CA TYR A 455 -31.06 1.73 6.12
C TYR A 455 -30.40 0.47 5.53
N LEU A 456 -29.26 0.05 6.09
CA LEU A 456 -28.53 -1.14 5.63
C LEU A 456 -29.26 -2.44 5.99
N LYS A 457 -29.88 -2.49 7.16
CA LYS A 457 -30.76 -3.60 7.55
C LYS A 457 -31.93 -3.74 6.58
N ASP A 458 -32.57 -2.64 6.22
CA ASP A 458 -33.71 -2.60 5.30
C ASP A 458 -33.28 -2.99 3.87
N LEU A 459 -32.10 -2.58 3.42
CA LEU A 459 -31.51 -2.98 2.14
C LEU A 459 -31.31 -4.51 2.06
N GLY A 460 -31.06 -5.15 3.19
CA GLY A 460 -30.96 -6.60 3.32
C GLY A 460 -29.55 -7.17 3.32
N VAL A 461 -28.53 -6.34 3.37
CA VAL A 461 -27.13 -6.79 3.43
C VAL A 461 -26.86 -7.61 4.70
N THR A 462 -25.95 -8.57 4.62
CA THR A 462 -25.58 -9.42 5.76
C THR A 462 -24.37 -8.89 6.51
N HIS A 463 -23.44 -8.28 5.82
CA HIS A 463 -22.19 -7.78 6.38
C HIS A 463 -21.93 -6.34 5.92
N ILE A 464 -21.46 -5.52 6.86
CA ILE A 464 -20.96 -4.18 6.59
C ILE A 464 -19.44 -4.24 6.65
N GLN A 465 -18.76 -3.95 5.54
CA GLN A 465 -17.32 -3.80 5.49
C GLN A 465 -16.98 -2.33 5.66
N LEU A 466 -16.31 -2.00 6.74
CA LEU A 466 -15.87 -0.63 7.02
C LEU A 466 -14.47 -0.41 6.42
N LEU A 467 -14.29 0.69 5.66
CA LEU A 467 -12.96 1.16 5.33
C LEU A 467 -12.14 1.31 6.62
N PRO A 468 -10.80 1.41 6.55
CA PRO A 468 -9.95 1.29 7.72
C PRO A 468 -10.39 2.13 8.91
N VAL A 469 -10.53 1.50 10.06
CA VAL A 469 -10.91 2.14 11.33
C VAL A 469 -9.75 2.21 12.33
N LEU A 470 -8.62 1.56 12.00
CA LEU A 470 -7.41 1.63 12.79
C LEU A 470 -6.69 2.98 12.54
N SER A 471 -5.88 3.39 13.49
CA SER A 471 -5.19 4.68 13.44
C SER A 471 -4.38 4.86 12.16
N TYR A 472 -4.68 5.91 11.42
CA TYR A 472 -3.94 6.31 10.23
C TYR A 472 -3.29 7.69 10.40
N TYR A 473 -2.25 7.97 9.62
CA TYR A 473 -1.26 8.99 9.91
C TYR A 473 -1.63 10.40 9.41
N TYR A 474 -2.05 10.53 8.14
CA TYR A 474 -2.19 11.84 7.50
C TYR A 474 -3.55 12.50 7.77
N VAL A 475 -3.77 12.87 9.02
CA VAL A 475 -4.96 13.60 9.50
C VAL A 475 -4.66 14.46 10.72
N ASN A 476 -5.58 15.38 11.00
CA ASN A 476 -5.71 16.08 12.27
C ASN A 476 -7.05 15.68 12.93
N GLU A 477 -6.99 14.81 13.91
CA GLU A 477 -8.17 14.28 14.61
C GLU A 477 -8.91 15.35 15.40
N LEU A 478 -8.24 16.42 15.81
CA LEU A 478 -8.86 17.54 16.52
C LEU A 478 -9.80 18.38 15.65
N LYS A 479 -9.72 18.21 14.32
CA LYS A 479 -10.57 18.87 13.33
C LYS A 479 -11.57 17.92 12.68
N ASN A 480 -11.87 16.78 13.30
CA ASN A 480 -12.77 15.77 12.73
C ASN A 480 -14.20 16.28 12.54
N GLN A 481 -14.65 17.29 13.29
CA GLN A 481 -15.99 17.88 13.17
C GLN A 481 -16.04 19.07 12.20
N GLU A 482 -14.92 19.41 11.58
CA GLU A 482 -14.86 20.41 10.52
C GLU A 482 -15.35 19.79 9.20
N ARG A 483 -16.56 20.17 8.76
CA ARG A 483 -17.15 19.64 7.53
C ARG A 483 -16.45 20.25 6.30
N LEU A 484 -15.97 19.37 5.43
CA LEU A 484 -15.27 19.73 4.20
C LEU A 484 -16.28 19.91 3.05
N SER A 485 -17.03 21.01 3.10
CA SER A 485 -18.19 21.27 2.24
C SER A 485 -17.85 21.74 0.83
N ALA A 486 -16.65 22.30 0.62
CA ALA A 486 -16.18 22.70 -0.69
C ALA A 486 -15.69 21.49 -1.50
N TYR A 487 -15.93 21.51 -2.81
CA TYR A 487 -15.36 20.50 -3.69
C TYR A 487 -13.83 20.65 -3.75
N ALA A 488 -13.10 19.63 -3.31
CA ALA A 488 -11.65 19.55 -3.36
C ALA A 488 -11.21 18.12 -3.60
N SER A 489 -10.27 17.94 -4.52
CA SER A 489 -9.75 16.63 -4.88
C SER A 489 -8.56 16.17 -4.01
N SER A 490 -7.94 17.10 -3.28
CA SER A 490 -6.77 16.84 -2.43
C SER A 490 -6.56 17.93 -1.37
N ASN A 491 -5.61 17.71 -0.48
CA ASN A 491 -5.20 18.66 0.58
C ASN A 491 -6.30 19.02 1.59
N SER A 492 -7.20 18.09 1.86
CA SER A 492 -8.23 18.23 2.88
C SER A 492 -7.93 17.33 4.10
N ASN A 493 -8.68 17.52 5.19
CA ASN A 493 -8.59 16.64 6.37
C ASN A 493 -9.49 15.39 6.23
N TYR A 494 -9.64 14.90 5.02
CA TYR A 494 -10.33 13.66 4.67
C TYR A 494 -9.30 12.58 4.35
N ASN A 495 -9.55 11.33 4.76
CA ASN A 495 -8.70 10.21 4.41
C ASN A 495 -9.52 8.91 4.40
N TRP A 496 -9.26 8.04 3.43
CA TRP A 496 -9.84 6.68 3.44
C TRP A 496 -9.27 5.83 4.58
N GLY A 497 -8.02 6.10 5.01
CA GLY A 497 -7.39 5.40 6.14
C GLY A 497 -6.33 4.37 5.75
N TYR A 498 -5.81 4.38 4.53
CA TYR A 498 -4.82 3.41 4.05
C TYR A 498 -3.36 3.83 4.30
N ASP A 499 -3.11 4.62 5.33
CA ASP A 499 -1.79 5.03 5.78
C ASP A 499 -1.61 4.77 7.29
N PRO A 500 -1.58 3.49 7.71
CA PRO A 500 -1.62 3.14 9.13
C PRO A 500 -0.35 3.52 9.88
N GLN A 501 -0.51 3.87 11.17
CA GLN A 501 0.59 4.00 12.11
C GLN A 501 0.54 3.01 13.28
N ASN A 502 -0.61 2.34 13.48
CA ASN A 502 -0.79 1.33 14.52
C ASN A 502 -1.88 0.34 14.12
N TYR A 503 -1.73 -0.92 14.50
CA TYR A 503 -2.63 -2.01 14.12
C TYR A 503 -3.56 -2.49 15.23
N PHE A 504 -3.51 -1.87 16.42
CA PHE A 504 -4.36 -2.22 17.56
C PHE A 504 -5.26 -1.08 17.99
N SER A 505 -4.87 0.15 17.71
CA SER A 505 -5.59 1.36 18.14
C SER A 505 -6.53 1.87 17.06
N LEU A 506 -7.73 2.26 17.45
CA LEU A 506 -8.70 2.91 16.57
C LEU A 506 -8.29 4.34 16.24
N THR A 507 -8.67 4.82 15.07
CA THR A 507 -8.51 6.23 14.72
C THR A 507 -9.43 7.12 15.57
N GLY A 508 -8.92 8.27 16.02
CA GLY A 508 -9.72 9.30 16.70
C GLY A 508 -10.61 10.11 15.75
N MET A 509 -10.42 9.98 14.42
CA MET A 509 -11.27 10.66 13.44
C MET A 509 -12.75 10.29 13.57
N TYR A 510 -13.03 9.07 14.02
CA TYR A 510 -14.39 8.55 14.13
C TYR A 510 -14.92 8.56 15.56
N SER A 511 -14.17 9.15 16.49
CA SER A 511 -14.63 9.36 17.87
C SER A 511 -15.35 10.70 18.04
N SER A 512 -16.34 10.72 18.89
CA SER A 512 -17.02 11.97 19.30
C SER A 512 -16.11 12.87 20.17
N ASN A 513 -15.08 12.29 20.77
CA ASN A 513 -14.05 13.01 21.52
C ASN A 513 -12.68 12.36 21.32
N PRO A 514 -11.87 12.77 20.34
CA PRO A 514 -10.54 12.23 20.09
C PRO A 514 -9.56 12.37 21.27
N LYS A 515 -9.80 13.34 22.16
CA LYS A 515 -8.96 13.58 23.37
C LYS A 515 -9.19 12.55 24.48
N ASP A 516 -10.27 11.78 24.39
CA ASP A 516 -10.54 10.69 25.34
C ASP A 516 -10.16 9.34 24.73
N PRO A 517 -9.06 8.71 25.17
CA PRO A 517 -8.55 7.48 24.56
C PRO A 517 -9.43 6.26 24.83
N GLU A 518 -10.28 6.27 25.85
CA GLU A 518 -11.21 5.19 26.16
C GLU A 518 -12.48 5.28 25.32
N LYS A 519 -12.88 6.49 24.97
CA LYS A 519 -14.15 6.74 24.29
C LYS A 519 -14.24 6.10 22.92
N ARG A 520 -13.18 6.18 22.10
CA ARG A 520 -13.14 5.53 20.79
C ARG A 520 -13.37 4.02 20.87
N ILE A 521 -12.85 3.38 21.90
CA ILE A 521 -13.04 1.94 22.15
C ILE A 521 -14.49 1.64 22.50
N THR A 522 -15.06 2.38 23.44
CA THR A 522 -16.48 2.25 23.85
C THR A 522 -17.42 2.46 22.66
N GLU A 523 -17.20 3.52 21.89
CA GLU A 523 -18.05 3.87 20.74
C GLU A 523 -17.97 2.82 19.62
N PHE A 524 -16.80 2.27 19.37
CA PHE A 524 -16.67 1.21 18.36
C PHE A 524 -17.28 -0.11 18.81
N LYS A 525 -17.12 -0.48 20.09
CA LYS A 525 -17.84 -1.63 20.64
C LYS A 525 -19.35 -1.45 20.57
N ASN A 526 -19.86 -0.26 20.83
CA ASN A 526 -21.29 0.06 20.66
C ASN A 526 -21.74 -0.12 19.21
N LEU A 527 -20.96 0.34 18.25
CA LEU A 527 -21.26 0.16 16.82
C LEU A 527 -21.37 -1.33 16.46
N ILE A 528 -20.39 -2.13 16.83
CA ILE A 528 -20.41 -3.58 16.56
C ILE A 528 -21.62 -4.23 17.22
N ASN A 529 -21.91 -3.89 18.48
CA ASN A 529 -23.08 -4.41 19.19
C ASN A 529 -24.40 -4.08 18.49
N GLU A 530 -24.54 -2.85 18.00
CA GLU A 530 -25.75 -2.41 17.27
C GLU A 530 -25.86 -3.05 15.89
N ILE A 531 -24.74 -3.32 15.21
CA ILE A 531 -24.72 -4.11 13.98
C ILE A 531 -25.23 -5.54 14.26
N HIS A 532 -24.72 -6.18 15.31
CA HIS A 532 -25.13 -7.54 15.71
C HIS A 532 -26.57 -7.62 16.13
N LYS A 533 -27.09 -6.64 16.87
CA LYS A 533 -28.51 -6.57 17.27
C LYS A 533 -29.45 -6.53 16.07
N ARG A 534 -28.98 -6.01 14.93
CA ARG A 534 -29.76 -5.99 13.69
C ARG A 534 -29.55 -7.22 12.82
N GLY A 535 -28.88 -8.25 13.34
CA GLY A 535 -28.60 -9.51 12.63
C GLY A 535 -27.60 -9.38 11.48
N MET A 536 -26.74 -8.38 11.52
CA MET A 536 -25.66 -8.17 10.55
C MET A 536 -24.29 -8.41 11.19
N GLY A 537 -23.29 -8.64 10.36
CA GLY A 537 -21.89 -8.75 10.76
C GLY A 537 -21.07 -7.53 10.33
N ALA A 538 -19.91 -7.35 10.95
CA ALA A 538 -18.95 -6.32 10.62
C ALA A 538 -17.65 -6.93 10.10
N ILE A 539 -17.20 -6.44 8.94
CA ILE A 539 -15.91 -6.76 8.34
C ILE A 539 -15.01 -5.53 8.45
N LEU A 540 -13.78 -5.70 8.91
CA LEU A 540 -12.82 -4.63 8.98
C LEU A 540 -11.86 -4.69 7.79
N ASP A 541 -11.68 -3.56 7.11
CA ASP A 541 -10.64 -3.36 6.13
C ASP A 541 -9.32 -3.11 6.85
N VAL A 542 -8.35 -3.98 6.66
CA VAL A 542 -7.05 -3.93 7.36
C VAL A 542 -5.89 -3.81 6.37
N VAL A 543 -4.89 -3.02 6.76
CA VAL A 543 -3.80 -2.57 5.89
C VAL A 543 -2.46 -2.99 6.48
N TYR A 544 -2.12 -4.29 6.39
CA TYR A 544 -0.82 -4.79 6.87
C TYR A 544 0.28 -4.73 5.80
N ASN A 545 -0.09 -4.46 4.55
CA ASN A 545 0.82 -4.42 3.41
C ASN A 545 1.78 -3.22 3.42
N HIS A 546 1.48 -2.16 4.16
CA HIS A 546 2.38 -1.02 4.36
C HIS A 546 2.00 -0.20 5.59
N THR A 547 2.94 0.63 6.06
CA THR A 547 2.71 1.70 7.03
C THR A 547 2.78 3.06 6.35
N ALA A 548 2.33 4.12 7.02
CA ALA A 548 2.36 5.49 6.49
C ALA A 548 3.78 5.95 6.08
N ASN A 549 4.78 5.52 6.85
CA ASN A 549 6.19 5.76 6.54
C ASN A 549 7.05 4.63 7.14
N VAL A 550 8.30 4.54 6.67
CA VAL A 550 9.23 3.47 7.08
C VAL A 550 9.63 3.59 8.54
N ASP A 551 9.71 4.82 9.07
CA ASP A 551 10.28 5.09 10.39
C ASP A 551 9.45 4.53 11.54
N ILE A 552 8.15 4.31 11.33
CA ILE A 552 7.26 3.73 12.35
C ILE A 552 7.83 2.41 12.91
N PHE A 553 8.35 1.55 12.05
CA PHE A 553 9.00 0.30 12.46
C PHE A 553 10.53 0.35 12.42
N GLU A 554 11.14 1.12 11.52
CA GLU A 554 12.61 1.24 11.46
C GLU A 554 13.18 1.90 12.72
N ASP A 555 12.50 2.89 13.29
CA ASP A 555 12.92 3.50 14.56
C ASP A 555 12.76 2.53 15.74
N LEU A 556 11.79 1.62 15.66
CA LEU A 556 11.55 0.59 16.68
C LEU A 556 12.64 -0.50 16.67
N GLU A 557 12.86 -1.11 15.52
CA GLU A 557 13.90 -2.11 15.28
C GLU A 557 14.36 -2.05 13.83
N PRO A 558 15.53 -1.44 13.55
CA PRO A 558 16.03 -1.28 12.20
C PRO A 558 16.22 -2.59 11.46
N ASN A 559 15.91 -2.58 10.15
CA ASN A 559 16.17 -3.68 9.22
C ASN A 559 15.47 -5.00 9.59
N TYR A 560 14.28 -4.93 10.16
CA TYR A 560 13.60 -6.15 10.60
C TYR A 560 12.15 -6.26 10.15
N TYR A 561 11.30 -5.27 10.46
CA TYR A 561 9.83 -5.41 10.30
C TYR A 561 9.36 -5.41 8.86
N HIS A 562 10.14 -4.90 7.93
CA HIS A 562 9.76 -4.79 6.52
C HIS A 562 10.40 -5.91 5.70
N PHE A 563 9.80 -6.25 4.56
CA PHE A 563 10.50 -6.99 3.53
C PHE A 563 11.77 -6.23 3.11
N MET A 564 12.83 -6.96 2.81
CA MET A 564 14.15 -6.37 2.58
C MET A 564 14.68 -6.67 1.19
N ASP A 565 15.35 -5.68 0.62
CA ASP A 565 16.27 -5.87 -0.50
C ASP A 565 17.52 -6.63 -0.03
N ALA A 566 18.33 -7.12 -0.98
CA ALA A 566 19.53 -7.89 -0.67
C ALA A 566 20.55 -7.15 0.19
N ASP A 567 20.56 -5.80 0.12
CA ASP A 567 21.42 -4.95 0.95
C ASP A 567 20.90 -4.71 2.38
N GLY A 568 19.73 -5.29 2.70
CA GLY A 568 19.05 -5.11 4.00
C GLY A 568 18.28 -3.80 4.12
N SER A 569 18.11 -3.02 3.06
CA SER A 569 17.22 -1.86 3.08
C SER A 569 15.75 -2.27 2.96
N PRO A 570 14.83 -1.56 3.65
CA PRO A 570 13.41 -1.90 3.61
C PRO A 570 12.79 -1.62 2.24
N ARG A 571 11.98 -2.56 1.76
CA ARG A 571 11.13 -2.37 0.59
C ARG A 571 9.97 -1.47 0.93
N THR A 572 9.61 -0.61 -0.01
CA THR A 572 8.55 0.38 0.17
C THR A 572 7.35 0.10 -0.75
N SER A 573 6.18 0.59 -0.33
CA SER A 573 4.94 0.58 -1.10
C SER A 573 4.09 1.75 -0.65
N PHE A 574 3.52 2.48 -1.59
CA PHE A 574 2.66 3.64 -1.30
C PHE A 574 3.29 4.68 -0.35
N GLY A 575 4.62 4.88 -0.45
CA GLY A 575 5.36 5.83 0.39
C GLY A 575 5.76 5.31 1.78
N GLY A 576 5.38 4.11 2.15
CA GLY A 576 5.70 3.46 3.42
C GLY A 576 6.50 2.17 3.28
N GLY A 577 6.83 1.54 4.40
CA GLY A 577 7.51 0.24 4.42
C GLY A 577 6.52 -0.92 4.24
N ARG A 578 6.92 -1.94 3.49
CA ARG A 578 6.14 -3.17 3.31
C ARG A 578 6.34 -4.09 4.51
N LEU A 579 5.29 -4.35 5.27
CA LEU A 579 5.39 -5.25 6.44
C LEU A 579 5.83 -6.65 6.00
N GLY A 580 6.98 -7.08 6.50
CA GLY A 580 7.61 -8.35 6.16
C GLY A 580 7.01 -9.53 6.90
N THR A 581 5.83 -9.98 6.47
CA THR A 581 5.04 -11.00 7.17
C THR A 581 5.66 -12.40 7.17
N THR A 582 6.72 -12.64 6.41
CA THR A 582 7.56 -13.83 6.52
C THR A 582 8.48 -13.80 7.73
N HIS A 583 8.72 -12.63 8.33
CA HIS A 583 9.53 -12.45 9.54
C HIS A 583 8.69 -12.74 10.77
N TYR A 584 9.27 -13.44 11.75
CA TYR A 584 8.53 -13.97 12.89
C TYR A 584 7.74 -12.90 13.67
N MET A 585 8.40 -11.80 14.09
CA MET A 585 7.75 -10.76 14.89
C MET A 585 6.82 -9.86 14.05
N SER A 586 7.10 -9.68 12.76
CA SER A 586 6.20 -8.97 11.83
C SER A 586 4.91 -9.76 11.60
N LYS A 587 5.02 -11.07 11.33
CA LYS A 587 3.87 -11.97 11.26
C LYS A 587 3.10 -11.96 12.58
N ARG A 588 3.80 -11.96 13.70
CA ARG A 588 3.19 -11.89 15.01
C ARG A 588 2.35 -10.62 15.21
N VAL A 589 2.81 -9.47 14.75
CA VAL A 589 2.02 -8.22 14.78
C VAL A 589 0.70 -8.40 14.04
N LEU A 590 0.73 -8.98 12.83
CA LEU A 590 -0.47 -9.25 12.03
C LEU A 590 -1.41 -10.21 12.75
N VAL A 591 -0.92 -11.37 13.16
CA VAL A 591 -1.74 -12.40 13.81
C VAL A 591 -2.30 -11.92 15.14
N ASP A 592 -1.49 -11.27 15.98
CA ASP A 592 -1.92 -10.73 17.27
C ASP A 592 -2.95 -9.61 17.11
N SER A 593 -2.80 -8.75 16.09
CA SER A 593 -3.78 -7.72 15.75
C SER A 593 -5.14 -8.32 15.37
N ILE A 594 -5.15 -9.31 14.48
CA ILE A 594 -6.36 -10.03 14.07
C ILE A 594 -7.04 -10.67 15.28
N LYS A 595 -6.29 -11.41 16.11
CA LYS A 595 -6.82 -12.03 17.34
C LYS A 595 -7.42 -11.00 18.30
N TYR A 596 -6.70 -9.90 18.51
CA TYR A 596 -7.15 -8.81 19.37
C TYR A 596 -8.47 -8.18 18.89
N LEU A 597 -8.58 -7.89 17.60
CA LEU A 597 -9.76 -7.28 17.02
C LEU A 597 -10.98 -8.21 17.09
N VAL A 598 -10.78 -9.51 16.89
CA VAL A 598 -11.86 -10.51 17.03
C VAL A 598 -12.28 -10.67 18.49
N ASP A 599 -11.34 -10.84 19.40
CA ASP A 599 -11.62 -11.07 20.82
C ASP A 599 -12.23 -9.84 21.51
N THR A 600 -11.68 -8.66 21.24
CA THR A 600 -12.08 -7.41 21.88
C THR A 600 -13.36 -6.83 21.31
N TYR A 601 -13.47 -6.74 19.99
CA TYR A 601 -14.58 -6.10 19.29
C TYR A 601 -15.60 -7.06 18.70
N LYS A 602 -15.33 -8.38 18.76
CA LYS A 602 -16.24 -9.42 18.24
C LYS A 602 -16.59 -9.24 16.76
N VAL A 603 -15.65 -8.77 15.96
CA VAL A 603 -15.86 -8.58 14.53
C VAL A 603 -16.05 -9.90 13.78
N ASP A 604 -16.67 -9.85 12.61
CA ASP A 604 -17.14 -11.00 11.86
C ASP A 604 -16.35 -11.29 10.60
N GLY A 605 -15.36 -10.49 10.32
CA GLY A 605 -14.50 -10.69 9.15
C GLY A 605 -13.44 -9.63 8.97
N PHE A 606 -12.56 -9.89 7.98
CA PHE A 606 -11.51 -8.99 7.55
C PHE A 606 -11.39 -8.98 6.03
N ARG A 607 -11.15 -7.78 5.51
CA ARG A 607 -10.71 -7.56 4.14
C ARG A 607 -9.27 -7.07 4.18
N PHE A 608 -8.35 -7.83 3.58
CA PHE A 608 -6.94 -7.44 3.51
C PHE A 608 -6.68 -6.56 2.30
N ASP A 609 -6.31 -5.31 2.55
CA ASP A 609 -5.79 -4.41 1.53
C ASP A 609 -4.53 -5.03 0.93
N MET A 610 -4.43 -5.02 -0.41
CA MET A 610 -3.30 -5.61 -1.13
C MET A 610 -2.85 -6.96 -0.54
N MET A 611 -3.78 -7.87 -0.35
CA MET A 611 -3.49 -9.19 0.25
C MET A 611 -2.40 -9.95 -0.52
N GLY A 612 -2.32 -9.76 -1.83
CA GLY A 612 -1.29 -10.34 -2.68
C GLY A 612 0.15 -9.91 -2.34
N ASP A 613 0.32 -8.85 -1.55
CA ASP A 613 1.62 -8.42 -1.03
C ASP A 613 2.13 -9.29 0.13
N HIS A 614 1.28 -10.16 0.68
CA HIS A 614 1.61 -11.05 1.79
C HIS A 614 1.86 -12.50 1.34
N ASP A 615 2.60 -13.23 2.14
CA ASP A 615 2.70 -14.68 2.01
C ASP A 615 1.42 -15.37 2.48
N ALA A 616 1.00 -16.40 1.76
CA ALA A 616 -0.21 -17.16 2.07
C ALA A 616 -0.19 -17.79 3.46
N ALA A 617 0.97 -18.25 3.91
CA ALA A 617 1.11 -18.90 5.22
C ALA A 617 0.72 -17.97 6.37
N SER A 618 1.11 -16.69 6.33
CA SER A 618 0.77 -15.72 7.37
C SER A 618 -0.72 -15.37 7.39
N ILE A 619 -1.34 -15.20 6.23
CA ILE A 619 -2.78 -14.96 6.11
C ILE A 619 -3.57 -16.15 6.62
N GLU A 620 -3.15 -17.39 6.28
CA GLU A 620 -3.83 -18.58 6.74
C GLU A 620 -3.69 -18.79 8.26
N GLU A 621 -2.52 -18.50 8.83
CA GLU A 621 -2.34 -18.53 10.29
C GLU A 621 -3.26 -17.54 11.01
N ALA A 622 -3.39 -16.32 10.48
CA ALA A 622 -4.33 -15.34 10.99
C ALA A 622 -5.78 -15.81 10.87
N TYR A 623 -6.15 -16.43 9.75
CA TYR A 623 -7.48 -17.00 9.56
C TYR A 623 -7.78 -18.09 10.59
N LYS A 624 -6.89 -19.04 10.78
CA LYS A 624 -7.06 -20.15 11.75
C LYS A 624 -7.19 -19.62 13.17
N ALA A 625 -6.37 -18.64 13.55
CA ALA A 625 -6.45 -17.98 14.85
C ALA A 625 -7.79 -17.25 15.06
N ALA A 626 -8.25 -16.51 14.08
CA ALA A 626 -9.52 -15.81 14.10
C ALA A 626 -10.71 -16.78 14.16
N ARG A 627 -10.71 -17.85 13.38
CA ARG A 627 -11.75 -18.88 13.33
C ARG A 627 -11.86 -19.67 14.63
N THR A 628 -10.77 -19.84 15.35
CA THR A 628 -10.80 -20.47 16.69
C THR A 628 -11.61 -19.63 17.67
N LEU A 629 -11.55 -18.30 17.54
CA LEU A 629 -12.31 -17.36 18.37
C LEU A 629 -13.76 -17.19 17.87
N ASN A 630 -13.93 -17.02 16.56
CA ASN A 630 -15.22 -16.81 15.91
C ASN A 630 -15.39 -17.80 14.74
N PRO A 631 -16.10 -18.93 14.93
CA PRO A 631 -16.27 -19.96 13.91
C PRO A 631 -17.03 -19.52 12.65
N ASN A 632 -17.71 -18.38 12.68
CA ASN A 632 -18.47 -17.83 11.55
C ASN A 632 -17.74 -16.70 10.83
N LEU A 633 -16.48 -16.43 11.20
CA LEU A 633 -15.69 -15.37 10.61
C LEU A 633 -15.39 -15.65 9.14
N ILE A 634 -15.43 -14.61 8.31
CA ILE A 634 -15.02 -14.66 6.91
C ILE A 634 -13.82 -13.74 6.64
N MET A 635 -12.99 -14.13 5.70
CA MET A 635 -11.88 -13.31 5.21
C MET A 635 -11.91 -13.19 3.71
N LEU A 636 -11.57 -12.01 3.23
CA LEU A 636 -11.39 -11.70 1.81
C LEU A 636 -10.25 -10.71 1.64
N GLY A 637 -9.74 -10.57 0.43
CA GLY A 637 -8.68 -9.63 0.17
C GLY A 637 -8.46 -9.34 -1.32
N GLU A 638 -7.70 -8.29 -1.56
CA GLU A 638 -7.20 -7.98 -2.88
C GLU A 638 -6.04 -8.92 -3.22
N GLY A 639 -6.38 -10.02 -3.89
CA GLY A 639 -5.41 -11.06 -4.27
C GLY A 639 -4.68 -10.78 -5.57
N TRP A 640 -4.31 -9.54 -5.83
CA TRP A 640 -3.53 -9.19 -7.02
C TRP A 640 -2.15 -9.84 -6.96
N ARG A 641 -1.59 -10.16 -8.14
CA ARG A 641 -0.27 -10.80 -8.26
C ARG A 641 0.85 -9.76 -8.09
N THR A 642 0.96 -9.21 -6.90
CA THR A 642 1.84 -8.08 -6.57
C THR A 642 2.90 -8.41 -5.52
N TYR A 643 3.06 -9.69 -5.17
CA TYR A 643 4.02 -10.11 -4.16
C TYR A 643 5.45 -9.74 -4.56
N THR A 644 6.10 -8.99 -3.70
CA THR A 644 7.51 -8.66 -3.77
C THR A 644 8.07 -8.72 -2.35
N GLY A 645 8.27 -9.93 -1.87
CA GLY A 645 8.82 -10.21 -0.55
C GLY A 645 10.32 -9.99 -0.46
N ASP A 646 10.95 -10.61 0.51
CA ASP A 646 12.41 -10.56 0.63
C ASP A 646 13.08 -11.10 -0.62
N GLU A 647 14.14 -10.42 -1.05
CA GLU A 647 14.87 -10.82 -2.24
C GLU A 647 15.40 -12.26 -2.09
N ASN A 648 15.25 -13.03 -3.14
CA ASN A 648 15.66 -14.46 -3.20
C ASN A 648 14.99 -15.39 -2.16
N THR A 649 13.81 -15.01 -1.67
CA THR A 649 13.04 -15.86 -0.75
C THR A 649 11.65 -16.16 -1.34
N PRO A 650 11.53 -17.12 -2.28
CA PRO A 650 10.25 -17.44 -2.90
C PRO A 650 9.30 -18.10 -1.90
N VAL A 651 8.04 -17.63 -1.90
CA VAL A 651 6.95 -18.21 -1.11
C VAL A 651 5.68 -18.24 -1.95
N GLN A 652 4.65 -18.98 -1.52
CA GLN A 652 3.32 -18.86 -2.10
C GLN A 652 2.71 -17.53 -1.66
N PRO A 653 2.43 -16.60 -2.59
CA PRO A 653 1.72 -15.37 -2.24
C PRO A 653 0.25 -15.62 -1.91
N ALA A 654 -0.34 -14.73 -1.10
CA ALA A 654 -1.77 -14.74 -0.82
C ALA A 654 -2.55 -14.02 -1.94
N ASP A 655 -2.40 -14.48 -3.16
CA ASP A 655 -2.98 -13.89 -4.37
C ASP A 655 -4.02 -14.83 -5.04
N GLN A 656 -4.50 -14.44 -6.20
CA GLN A 656 -5.47 -15.21 -6.96
C GLN A 656 -5.00 -16.64 -7.29
N ASP A 657 -3.69 -16.86 -7.44
CA ASP A 657 -3.13 -18.19 -7.72
C ASP A 657 -3.17 -19.13 -6.51
N TRP A 658 -3.37 -18.58 -5.31
CA TRP A 658 -3.56 -19.37 -4.10
C TRP A 658 -4.95 -20.03 -4.02
N MET A 659 -5.95 -19.49 -4.72
CA MET A 659 -7.35 -19.91 -4.61
C MET A 659 -7.60 -21.37 -4.96
N LYS A 660 -6.82 -21.95 -5.86
CA LYS A 660 -6.88 -23.40 -6.18
C LYS A 660 -6.33 -24.34 -5.07
N LYS A 661 -5.76 -23.75 -4.00
CA LYS A 661 -5.11 -24.49 -2.91
C LYS A 661 -5.75 -24.24 -1.55
N THR A 662 -6.66 -23.28 -1.44
CA THR A 662 -7.28 -22.87 -0.19
C THR A 662 -8.77 -22.64 -0.32
N ASP A 663 -9.53 -23.01 0.73
CA ASP A 663 -10.96 -22.73 0.88
C ASP A 663 -11.21 -21.76 2.05
N THR A 664 -10.18 -21.06 2.51
CA THR A 664 -10.24 -20.25 3.74
C THR A 664 -10.51 -18.78 3.49
N VAL A 665 -9.79 -18.17 2.54
CA VAL A 665 -9.86 -16.75 2.24
C VAL A 665 -10.28 -16.56 0.78
N ALA A 666 -11.16 -15.59 0.54
CA ALA A 666 -11.65 -15.26 -0.80
C ALA A 666 -10.85 -14.08 -1.39
N VAL A 667 -10.89 -13.96 -2.72
CA VAL A 667 -10.29 -12.83 -3.44
C VAL A 667 -11.31 -12.14 -4.33
N PHE A 668 -11.09 -10.84 -4.55
CA PHE A 668 -11.85 -10.07 -5.53
C PHE A 668 -11.59 -10.62 -6.94
N SER A 669 -12.66 -10.76 -7.71
CA SER A 669 -12.59 -11.16 -9.12
C SER A 669 -12.62 -9.92 -10.01
N ASP A 670 -11.48 -9.55 -10.55
CA ASP A 670 -11.38 -8.48 -11.54
C ASP A 670 -11.94 -8.91 -12.91
N ASP A 671 -12.03 -10.20 -13.17
CA ASP A 671 -12.53 -10.72 -14.45
C ASP A 671 -14.01 -10.36 -14.69
N ILE A 672 -14.88 -10.58 -13.71
CA ILE A 672 -16.28 -10.14 -13.80
C ILE A 672 -16.39 -8.62 -13.92
N ARG A 673 -15.66 -7.87 -13.09
CA ARG A 673 -15.63 -6.41 -13.13
C ARG A 673 -15.26 -5.91 -14.53
N ASN A 674 -14.16 -6.42 -15.08
CA ASN A 674 -13.61 -5.96 -16.36
C ASN A 674 -14.49 -6.35 -17.55
N ASN A 675 -15.18 -7.49 -17.49
CA ASN A 675 -16.11 -7.91 -18.54
C ASN A 675 -17.46 -7.18 -18.48
N LEU A 676 -17.92 -6.77 -17.28
CA LEU A 676 -19.18 -6.06 -17.13
C LEU A 676 -19.08 -4.57 -17.40
N LYS A 677 -18.05 -3.88 -16.90
CA LYS A 677 -17.94 -2.41 -16.98
C LYS A 677 -16.63 -1.86 -17.53
N SER A 678 -15.60 -2.68 -17.74
CA SER A 678 -14.20 -2.29 -17.98
C SER A 678 -13.59 -1.57 -16.77
N GLY A 679 -12.79 -2.29 -15.99
CA GLY A 679 -12.06 -1.72 -14.87
C GLY A 679 -10.64 -1.28 -15.24
N TYR A 680 -9.92 -0.81 -14.25
CA TYR A 680 -8.51 -0.46 -14.37
C TYR A 680 -7.69 -1.58 -15.07
N PRO A 681 -6.81 -1.28 -16.03
CA PRO A 681 -6.47 0.05 -16.53
C PRO A 681 -7.30 0.54 -17.73
N ASN A 682 -8.42 -0.11 -18.05
CA ASN A 682 -9.23 0.14 -19.25
C ASN A 682 -10.54 0.88 -18.93
N GLU A 683 -10.59 1.65 -17.87
CA GLU A 683 -11.77 2.44 -17.51
C GLU A 683 -12.23 3.34 -18.67
N GLY A 684 -13.55 3.47 -18.84
CA GLY A 684 -14.14 4.25 -19.91
C GLY A 684 -14.27 3.55 -21.26
N GLN A 685 -13.74 2.34 -21.40
CA GLN A 685 -14.02 1.50 -22.57
C GLN A 685 -15.38 0.81 -22.41
N PRO A 686 -16.21 0.75 -23.47
CA PRO A 686 -17.46 0.00 -23.38
C PRO A 686 -17.22 -1.46 -23.03
N ALA A 687 -18.07 -1.98 -22.12
CA ALA A 687 -18.08 -3.38 -21.73
C ALA A 687 -19.51 -3.91 -21.78
N PHE A 688 -19.78 -5.11 -21.29
CA PHE A 688 -21.07 -5.78 -21.49
C PHE A 688 -22.28 -4.90 -21.14
N ILE A 689 -22.34 -4.34 -19.92
CA ILE A 689 -23.49 -3.51 -19.49
C ILE A 689 -23.57 -2.14 -20.17
N THR A 690 -22.50 -1.69 -20.81
CA THR A 690 -22.43 -0.40 -21.50
C THR A 690 -22.46 -0.54 -23.05
N GLY A 691 -22.89 -1.71 -23.55
CA GLY A 691 -23.05 -1.97 -24.98
C GLY A 691 -21.79 -2.43 -25.71
N GLY A 692 -20.72 -2.70 -24.97
CA GLY A 692 -19.48 -3.30 -25.48
C GLY A 692 -19.57 -4.81 -25.52
N LYS A 693 -19.52 -5.39 -26.73
CA LYS A 693 -19.62 -6.85 -26.91
C LYS A 693 -18.53 -7.60 -26.15
N ARG A 694 -18.91 -8.72 -25.53
CA ARG A 694 -18.01 -9.64 -24.84
C ARG A 694 -18.30 -11.08 -25.25
N ASP A 695 -17.31 -11.93 -25.13
CA ASP A 695 -17.48 -13.38 -25.29
C ASP A 695 -18.49 -13.89 -24.27
N ILE A 696 -19.60 -14.43 -24.73
CA ILE A 696 -20.73 -14.86 -23.90
C ILE A 696 -20.34 -16.03 -22.98
N ASN A 697 -19.47 -16.92 -23.45
CA ASN A 697 -18.95 -18.00 -22.60
C ASN A 697 -18.09 -17.45 -21.46
N THR A 698 -17.31 -16.40 -21.69
CA THR A 698 -16.53 -15.71 -20.63
C THR A 698 -17.44 -15.06 -19.60
N ILE A 699 -18.49 -14.36 -20.04
CA ILE A 699 -19.49 -13.80 -19.10
C ILE A 699 -20.12 -14.92 -18.27
N PHE A 700 -20.54 -16.01 -18.91
CA PHE A 700 -21.15 -17.14 -18.22
C PHE A 700 -20.20 -17.80 -17.20
N LYS A 701 -18.93 -17.99 -17.54
CA LYS A 701 -17.93 -18.52 -16.62
C LYS A 701 -17.80 -17.64 -15.36
N ASN A 702 -17.82 -16.33 -15.52
CA ASN A 702 -17.80 -15.41 -14.39
C ASN A 702 -19.05 -15.53 -13.52
N LEU A 703 -20.22 -15.68 -14.12
CA LEU A 703 -21.49 -15.86 -13.40
C LEU A 703 -21.55 -17.18 -12.61
N ILE A 704 -20.81 -18.18 -13.00
CA ILE A 704 -20.69 -19.46 -12.28
C ILE A 704 -19.48 -19.56 -11.34
N ALA A 705 -18.91 -18.42 -10.96
CA ALA A 705 -17.73 -18.33 -10.09
C ALA A 705 -16.50 -19.08 -10.65
N GLN A 706 -16.31 -19.06 -11.95
CA GLN A 706 -15.16 -19.63 -12.68
C GLN A 706 -14.45 -18.57 -13.52
N PRO A 707 -13.74 -17.60 -12.88
CA PRO A 707 -13.01 -16.58 -13.59
C PRO A 707 -12.05 -17.15 -14.63
N THR A 708 -11.79 -16.40 -15.69
CA THR A 708 -10.90 -16.87 -16.78
C THR A 708 -9.43 -16.56 -16.50
N ASN A 709 -9.12 -15.71 -15.54
CA ASN A 709 -7.77 -15.26 -15.21
C ASN A 709 -7.16 -15.87 -13.93
N PHE A 710 -7.94 -16.66 -13.17
CA PHE A 710 -7.43 -17.49 -12.08
C PHE A 710 -8.34 -18.69 -11.83
N GLU A 711 -7.81 -19.73 -11.21
CA GLU A 711 -8.55 -20.95 -10.87
C GLU A 711 -9.12 -20.84 -9.46
N ALA A 712 -10.44 -21.01 -9.35
CA ALA A 712 -11.14 -21.16 -8.08
C ALA A 712 -11.79 -22.54 -8.01
N ASP A 713 -11.49 -23.33 -7.00
CA ASP A 713 -12.04 -24.66 -6.80
C ASP A 713 -13.28 -24.71 -5.90
N ASN A 714 -13.63 -23.54 -5.32
CA ASN A 714 -14.82 -23.35 -4.51
C ASN A 714 -15.49 -22.00 -4.85
N PRO A 715 -16.81 -21.90 -5.00
CA PRO A 715 -17.48 -20.64 -5.30
C PRO A 715 -17.27 -19.57 -4.22
N GLY A 716 -17.07 -19.97 -2.97
CA GLY A 716 -16.78 -19.07 -1.86
C GLY A 716 -15.41 -18.37 -1.94
N ASP A 717 -14.51 -18.84 -2.80
CA ASP A 717 -13.22 -18.19 -3.04
C ASP A 717 -13.34 -16.91 -3.88
N VAL A 718 -14.50 -16.68 -4.52
CA VAL A 718 -14.70 -15.61 -5.49
C VAL A 718 -15.61 -14.53 -4.93
N ILE A 719 -15.06 -13.34 -4.75
CA ILE A 719 -15.83 -12.13 -4.46
C ILE A 719 -16.26 -11.52 -5.78
N GLN A 720 -17.56 -11.59 -6.04
CA GLN A 720 -18.21 -11.04 -7.24
C GLN A 720 -18.53 -9.56 -7.00
N TYR A 721 -17.91 -8.68 -7.78
CA TYR A 721 -18.12 -7.25 -7.63
C TYR A 721 -18.01 -6.51 -8.96
N ILE A 722 -18.59 -5.33 -9.02
CA ILE A 722 -18.51 -4.46 -10.20
C ILE A 722 -17.86 -3.11 -9.89
N ALA A 723 -17.95 -2.66 -8.65
CA ALA A 723 -17.34 -1.43 -8.17
C ALA A 723 -16.93 -1.55 -6.69
N ALA A 724 -15.95 -0.78 -6.29
CA ALA A 724 -15.48 -0.61 -4.93
C ALA A 724 -15.13 0.87 -4.69
N HIS A 725 -14.53 1.21 -3.55
CA HIS A 725 -14.13 2.60 -3.27
C HIS A 725 -13.04 3.12 -4.23
N ASP A 726 -12.18 2.24 -4.72
CA ASP A 726 -11.17 2.58 -5.74
C ASP A 726 -11.80 2.89 -7.08
N ASN A 727 -11.18 3.82 -7.81
CA ASN A 727 -11.57 4.24 -9.16
C ASN A 727 -12.95 4.92 -9.20
N LEU A 728 -13.52 5.06 -10.39
CA LEU A 728 -14.84 5.67 -10.57
C LEU A 728 -15.95 4.82 -9.94
N THR A 729 -17.01 5.49 -9.46
CA THR A 729 -18.26 4.79 -9.07
C THR A 729 -18.87 4.08 -10.27
N LEU A 730 -19.75 3.12 -10.03
CA LEU A 730 -20.47 2.44 -11.12
C LEU A 730 -21.26 3.42 -12.00
N PHE A 731 -21.94 4.38 -11.40
CA PHE A 731 -22.65 5.44 -12.11
C PHE A 731 -21.71 6.24 -13.03
N ASP A 732 -20.57 6.66 -12.50
CA ASP A 732 -19.62 7.51 -13.22
C ASP A 732 -18.98 6.78 -14.41
N ILE A 733 -18.58 5.52 -14.22
CA ILE A 733 -17.97 4.75 -15.31
C ILE A 733 -18.96 4.40 -16.40
N ILE A 734 -20.24 4.20 -16.08
CA ILE A 734 -21.29 4.03 -17.08
C ILE A 734 -21.45 5.29 -17.90
N ALA A 735 -21.54 6.46 -17.25
CA ALA A 735 -21.63 7.77 -17.94
C ALA A 735 -20.45 7.98 -18.89
N GLN A 736 -19.24 7.65 -18.45
CA GLN A 736 -18.01 7.74 -19.25
C GLN A 736 -18.05 6.78 -20.45
N SER A 737 -18.41 5.52 -20.22
CA SER A 737 -18.36 4.47 -21.25
C SER A 737 -19.40 4.66 -22.36
N ILE A 738 -20.62 5.11 -22.01
CA ILE A 738 -21.66 5.39 -23.00
C ILE A 738 -21.58 6.81 -23.58
N LYS A 739 -20.70 7.65 -23.04
CA LYS A 739 -20.47 9.04 -23.47
C LYS A 739 -21.76 9.90 -23.47
N LYS A 740 -22.48 9.82 -22.36
CA LYS A 740 -23.75 10.52 -22.17
C LYS A 740 -23.76 11.31 -20.88
N ASP A 741 -23.91 12.63 -21.01
CA ASP A 741 -23.91 13.57 -19.90
C ASP A 741 -25.12 13.31 -18.98
N PRO A 742 -24.92 13.04 -17.69
CA PRO A 742 -25.98 12.77 -16.74
C PRO A 742 -26.83 14.02 -16.40
N SER A 743 -26.43 15.22 -16.82
CA SER A 743 -27.26 16.43 -16.68
C SER A 743 -28.52 16.42 -17.52
N LYS A 744 -28.59 15.55 -18.55
CA LYS A 744 -29.77 15.35 -19.37
C LYS A 744 -30.65 14.24 -18.82
N ALA A 745 -31.94 14.48 -18.65
CA ALA A 745 -32.85 13.54 -18.00
C ALA A 745 -32.92 12.15 -18.67
N GLU A 746 -32.93 12.10 -20.02
CA GLU A 746 -32.94 10.85 -20.77
C GLU A 746 -31.65 10.04 -20.58
N ASN A 747 -30.50 10.71 -20.48
CA ASN A 747 -29.22 10.08 -20.23
C ASN A 747 -29.16 9.52 -18.80
N TYR A 748 -29.67 10.28 -17.84
CA TYR A 748 -29.75 9.87 -16.46
C TYR A 748 -30.55 8.57 -16.28
N VAL A 749 -31.69 8.47 -16.95
CA VAL A 749 -32.53 7.26 -16.97
C VAL A 749 -31.75 6.08 -17.57
N GLU A 750 -31.07 6.27 -18.71
CA GLU A 750 -30.27 5.19 -19.33
C GLU A 750 -29.12 4.72 -18.43
N ILE A 751 -28.40 5.65 -17.79
CA ILE A 751 -27.32 5.31 -16.87
C ILE A 751 -27.87 4.42 -15.73
N HIS A 752 -29.03 4.77 -15.17
CA HIS A 752 -29.66 3.98 -14.13
C HIS A 752 -30.15 2.61 -14.60
N ARG A 753 -30.65 2.50 -15.82
CA ARG A 753 -31.01 1.19 -16.39
C ARG A 753 -29.82 0.26 -16.50
N ARG A 754 -28.69 0.76 -16.98
CA ARG A 754 -27.42 0.01 -17.11
C ARG A 754 -26.83 -0.32 -15.75
N LEU A 755 -26.93 0.57 -14.78
CA LEU A 755 -26.55 0.34 -13.38
C LEU A 755 -27.34 -0.85 -12.79
N ARG A 756 -28.64 -0.90 -13.01
CA ARG A 756 -29.47 -2.04 -12.56
C ARG A 756 -29.09 -3.36 -13.24
N LEU A 757 -28.69 -3.34 -14.53
CA LEU A 757 -28.17 -4.53 -15.20
C LEU A 757 -26.90 -5.07 -14.51
N GLY A 758 -25.97 -4.20 -14.19
CA GLY A 758 -24.76 -4.57 -13.46
C GLY A 758 -25.06 -5.18 -12.10
N ASN A 759 -25.95 -4.56 -11.34
CA ASN A 759 -26.40 -5.06 -10.04
C ASN A 759 -27.11 -6.42 -10.16
N LEU A 760 -27.97 -6.60 -11.17
CA LEU A 760 -28.62 -7.89 -11.45
C LEU A 760 -27.59 -9.00 -11.66
N MET A 761 -26.59 -8.75 -12.49
CA MET A 761 -25.58 -9.76 -12.84
C MET A 761 -24.71 -10.14 -11.65
N VAL A 762 -24.31 -9.17 -10.82
CA VAL A 762 -23.54 -9.45 -9.60
C VAL A 762 -24.36 -10.24 -8.58
N LEU A 763 -25.62 -9.85 -8.33
CA LEU A 763 -26.46 -10.48 -7.30
C LEU A 763 -27.03 -11.84 -7.72
N THR A 764 -27.02 -12.16 -9.00
CA THR A 764 -27.46 -13.47 -9.53
C THR A 764 -26.29 -14.39 -9.89
N ALA A 765 -25.05 -13.91 -9.74
CA ALA A 765 -23.86 -14.72 -9.90
C ALA A 765 -23.65 -15.66 -8.71
N GLN A 766 -23.03 -16.82 -8.96
CA GLN A 766 -22.51 -17.69 -7.90
C GLN A 766 -21.31 -17.04 -7.24
N GLY A 767 -20.95 -17.45 -6.03
CA GLY A 767 -19.90 -16.82 -5.24
C GLY A 767 -20.46 -15.81 -4.23
N THR A 768 -19.66 -14.87 -3.78
CA THR A 768 -20.02 -13.90 -2.75
C THR A 768 -20.17 -12.51 -3.35
N PRO A 769 -21.38 -11.91 -3.36
CA PRO A 769 -21.58 -10.57 -3.93
C PRO A 769 -21.11 -9.48 -2.97
N PHE A 770 -20.52 -8.45 -3.57
CA PHE A 770 -19.98 -7.27 -2.91
C PHE A 770 -20.55 -5.99 -3.54
N ILE A 771 -20.95 -5.05 -2.71
CA ILE A 771 -21.60 -3.79 -3.09
C ILE A 771 -20.81 -2.63 -2.52
N HIS A 772 -20.43 -1.67 -3.38
CA HIS A 772 -19.87 -0.38 -2.96
C HIS A 772 -20.96 0.53 -2.41
N SER A 773 -20.68 1.27 -1.34
CA SER A 773 -21.62 2.22 -0.73
C SER A 773 -22.20 3.19 -1.76
N GLY A 774 -23.50 3.22 -1.87
CA GLY A 774 -24.22 4.07 -2.83
C GLY A 774 -24.35 3.48 -4.24
N GLN A 775 -23.78 2.32 -4.52
CA GLN A 775 -23.98 1.60 -5.80
C GLN A 775 -25.46 1.33 -6.05
N GLU A 776 -26.23 1.09 -5.01
CA GLU A 776 -27.68 0.85 -5.06
C GLU A 776 -28.49 2.04 -5.58
N TYR A 777 -28.10 3.28 -5.29
CA TYR A 777 -28.84 4.47 -5.72
C TYR A 777 -28.14 5.28 -6.84
N GLY A 778 -26.95 4.89 -7.28
CA GLY A 778 -26.19 5.65 -8.30
C GLY A 778 -25.36 6.79 -7.72
N ARG A 779 -24.58 6.50 -6.68
CA ARG A 779 -23.59 7.45 -6.11
C ARG A 779 -22.62 7.92 -7.18
N THR A 780 -22.28 9.22 -7.13
CA THR A 780 -21.34 9.86 -8.05
C THR A 780 -20.26 10.62 -7.30
N LYS A 781 -19.08 10.72 -7.91
CA LYS A 781 -17.97 11.59 -7.49
C LYS A 781 -17.72 12.74 -8.50
N GLN A 782 -18.78 13.18 -9.14
CA GLN A 782 -18.77 14.33 -10.06
C GLN A 782 -18.57 15.64 -9.28
N PHE A 783 -17.73 16.52 -9.82
CA PHE A 783 -17.57 17.88 -9.31
C PHE A 783 -18.74 18.75 -9.77
N LEU A 784 -19.65 19.05 -8.87
CA LEU A 784 -20.91 19.81 -9.15
C LEU A 784 -20.86 21.27 -8.69
N ASP A 785 -19.71 21.75 -8.22
CA ASP A 785 -19.53 23.17 -7.92
C ASP A 785 -19.59 24.02 -9.22
N PRO A 786 -20.31 25.14 -9.24
CA PRO A 786 -20.39 26.02 -10.42
C PRO A 786 -19.03 26.48 -10.98
N ALA A 787 -17.99 26.54 -10.16
CA ALA A 787 -16.61 26.83 -10.59
C ALA A 787 -16.03 25.76 -11.54
N TYR A 788 -16.61 24.58 -11.56
CA TYR A 788 -16.17 23.45 -12.39
C TYR A 788 -17.14 23.15 -13.55
N LYS A 789 -18.04 24.08 -13.84
CA LYS A 789 -18.91 24.02 -15.02
C LYS A 789 -18.11 24.39 -16.28
N THR A 790 -18.32 23.63 -17.37
CA THR A 790 -17.65 23.90 -18.65
C THR A 790 -17.97 25.31 -19.20
N PRO A 791 -16.99 26.12 -19.68
CA PRO A 791 -15.55 25.80 -19.74
C PRO A 791 -14.86 25.96 -18.38
N VAL A 792 -14.06 24.94 -17.96
CA VAL A 792 -13.30 24.98 -16.72
C VAL A 792 -11.91 25.56 -17.01
N PRO A 793 -11.46 26.60 -16.29
CA PRO A 793 -10.10 27.13 -16.42
C PRO A 793 -9.03 26.07 -16.07
N ASP A 794 -7.90 26.11 -16.79
CA ASP A 794 -6.81 25.13 -16.62
C ASP A 794 -6.27 25.06 -15.18
N ASP A 795 -6.23 26.20 -14.48
CA ASP A 795 -5.79 26.28 -13.08
C ASP A 795 -6.79 25.71 -12.07
N LYS A 796 -7.98 25.33 -12.54
CA LYS A 796 -9.06 24.75 -11.73
C LYS A 796 -9.30 23.27 -11.96
N VAL A 797 -8.55 22.63 -12.88
CA VAL A 797 -8.70 21.21 -13.16
C VAL A 797 -8.36 20.40 -11.90
N PRO A 798 -9.30 19.60 -11.36
CA PRO A 798 -9.03 18.84 -10.14
C PRO A 798 -8.07 17.67 -10.41
N ASN A 799 -7.16 17.43 -9.48
CA ASN A 799 -6.27 16.27 -9.53
C ASN A 799 -7.08 14.97 -9.47
N LYS A 800 -6.52 13.89 -10.00
CA LYS A 800 -7.09 12.54 -9.89
C LYS A 800 -8.53 12.46 -10.43
N SER A 801 -8.77 13.18 -11.51
CA SER A 801 -10.06 13.24 -12.19
C SER A 801 -9.96 12.79 -13.64
N HIS A 802 -11.07 12.28 -14.16
CA HIS A 802 -11.26 12.08 -15.58
C HIS A 802 -12.13 13.21 -16.15
N LEU A 803 -11.74 13.71 -17.30
CA LEU A 803 -12.54 14.65 -18.10
C LEU A 803 -13.49 13.83 -18.99
N LEU A 804 -14.79 13.83 -18.68
CA LEU A 804 -15.79 13.10 -19.42
C LEU A 804 -16.35 13.93 -20.58
N ARG A 805 -16.48 13.27 -21.73
CA ARG A 805 -16.94 13.87 -23.01
C ARG A 805 -18.09 13.05 -23.60
N ASP A 806 -18.95 13.75 -24.34
CA ASP A 806 -20.01 13.13 -25.14
C ASP A 806 -19.46 12.48 -26.44
N LYS A 807 -20.36 11.91 -27.24
CA LYS A 807 -20.00 11.24 -28.51
C LYS A 807 -19.32 12.17 -29.51
N ASP A 808 -19.64 13.47 -29.46
CA ASP A 808 -19.12 14.51 -30.37
C ASP A 808 -17.81 15.10 -29.84
N GLY A 809 -17.31 14.60 -28.69
CA GLY A 809 -16.09 15.07 -28.06
C GLY A 809 -16.24 16.31 -27.19
N ASN A 810 -17.48 16.81 -26.98
CA ASN A 810 -17.73 17.95 -26.13
C ASN A 810 -17.69 17.55 -24.66
N PRO A 811 -17.02 18.33 -23.77
CA PRO A 811 -17.06 18.07 -22.35
C PRO A 811 -18.49 18.08 -21.79
N PHE A 812 -18.75 17.26 -20.77
CA PHE A 812 -20.01 17.30 -20.04
C PHE A 812 -20.19 18.71 -19.39
N VAL A 813 -21.40 19.04 -19.01
CA VAL A 813 -21.68 20.33 -18.34
C VAL A 813 -20.83 20.51 -17.08
N TYR A 814 -20.70 19.45 -16.28
CA TYR A 814 -19.73 19.31 -15.19
C TYR A 814 -18.81 18.14 -15.55
N PRO A 815 -17.64 18.41 -16.17
CA PRO A 815 -16.92 17.35 -16.90
C PRO A 815 -15.97 16.51 -16.05
N TYR A 816 -15.66 16.93 -14.81
CA TYR A 816 -14.66 16.24 -14.00
C TYR A 816 -15.28 15.30 -12.99
N PHE A 817 -14.79 14.05 -13.01
CA PHE A 817 -15.19 12.95 -12.11
C PHE A 817 -13.94 12.41 -11.43
N ILE A 818 -13.96 12.31 -10.09
CA ILE A 818 -12.80 11.85 -9.33
C ILE A 818 -12.71 10.34 -9.38
N HIS A 819 -11.55 9.81 -9.81
CA HIS A 819 -11.30 8.37 -9.83
C HIS A 819 -10.58 7.88 -8.57
N ASP A 820 -9.80 8.74 -7.89
CA ASP A 820 -9.05 8.39 -6.70
C ASP A 820 -9.27 9.45 -5.60
N SER A 821 -10.28 9.21 -4.78
CA SER A 821 -10.79 10.22 -3.84
C SER A 821 -10.30 10.03 -2.39
N TYR A 822 -9.17 9.35 -2.18
CA TYR A 822 -8.69 8.97 -0.85
C TYR A 822 -8.43 10.16 0.09
N ASP A 823 -8.16 11.34 -0.43
CA ASP A 823 -7.93 12.60 0.30
C ASP A 823 -8.79 13.75 -0.23
N SER A 824 -9.88 13.44 -0.92
CA SER A 824 -10.85 14.43 -1.41
C SER A 824 -11.77 14.93 -0.28
N SER A 825 -12.56 15.97 -0.56
CA SER A 825 -13.46 16.55 0.44
C SER A 825 -14.71 15.70 0.72
N ASP A 826 -15.44 16.05 1.78
CA ASP A 826 -16.75 15.45 2.09
C ASP A 826 -17.75 15.68 0.97
N ALA A 827 -17.70 16.82 0.30
CA ALA A 827 -18.56 17.12 -0.85
C ALA A 827 -18.45 16.09 -1.97
N VAL A 828 -17.24 15.56 -2.20
CA VAL A 828 -16.97 14.49 -3.19
C VAL A 828 -17.37 13.11 -2.66
N ASN A 829 -17.04 12.83 -1.41
CA ASN A 829 -17.07 11.46 -0.84
C ASN A 829 -18.37 11.12 -0.10
N LYS A 830 -19.19 12.10 0.24
CA LYS A 830 -20.40 11.88 1.04
C LYS A 830 -21.33 10.82 0.43
N PHE A 831 -21.98 10.03 1.28
CA PHE A 831 -23.18 9.30 0.92
C PHE A 831 -24.33 10.30 0.77
N ASP A 832 -25.00 10.31 -0.37
CA ASP A 832 -26.08 11.27 -0.68
C ASP A 832 -27.44 10.71 -0.22
N TRP A 833 -27.86 11.07 0.98
CA TRP A 833 -29.09 10.57 1.58
C TRP A 833 -30.33 11.06 0.85
N THR A 834 -30.30 12.24 0.25
CA THR A 834 -31.42 12.74 -0.53
C THR A 834 -31.69 11.87 -1.75
N LYS A 835 -30.61 11.55 -2.50
CA LYS A 835 -30.72 10.63 -3.65
C LYS A 835 -31.13 9.21 -3.24
N ALA A 836 -30.66 8.75 -2.09
CA ALA A 836 -30.98 7.41 -1.61
C ALA A 836 -32.42 7.26 -1.12
N THR A 837 -33.09 8.33 -0.66
CA THR A 837 -34.34 8.23 0.09
C THR A 837 -35.50 9.10 -0.42
N ASP A 838 -35.23 10.18 -1.15
CA ASP A 838 -36.30 11.09 -1.64
C ASP A 838 -36.79 10.66 -3.02
N SER A 839 -37.87 9.89 -3.05
CA SER A 839 -38.50 9.39 -4.28
C SER A 839 -39.15 10.47 -5.13
N LYS A 840 -39.47 11.65 -4.57
CA LYS A 840 -40.04 12.77 -5.32
C LYS A 840 -38.95 13.54 -6.07
N ALA A 841 -37.84 13.87 -5.40
CA ALA A 841 -36.76 14.61 -5.99
C ALA A 841 -35.87 13.72 -6.89
N TYR A 842 -35.70 12.44 -6.51
CA TYR A 842 -34.79 11.52 -7.18
C TYR A 842 -35.44 10.16 -7.46
N PRO A 843 -36.48 10.10 -8.33
CA PRO A 843 -37.23 8.85 -8.56
C PRO A 843 -36.42 7.74 -9.16
N GLU A 844 -35.49 8.01 -10.06
CA GLU A 844 -34.62 6.99 -10.66
C GLU A 844 -33.62 6.40 -9.66
N ASN A 845 -33.05 7.22 -8.80
CA ASN A 845 -32.12 6.78 -7.76
C ASN A 845 -32.80 5.84 -6.76
N VAL A 846 -33.98 6.22 -6.28
CA VAL A 846 -34.77 5.40 -5.37
C VAL A 846 -35.26 4.11 -6.05
N LYS A 847 -35.63 4.17 -7.33
CA LYS A 847 -35.98 2.98 -8.12
C LYS A 847 -34.81 1.99 -8.20
N SER A 848 -33.62 2.47 -8.43
CA SER A 848 -32.41 1.64 -8.46
C SER A 848 -32.11 1.05 -7.08
N ARG A 849 -32.24 1.83 -6.00
CA ARG A 849 -32.12 1.35 -4.62
C ARG A 849 -33.13 0.21 -4.34
N ASP A 850 -34.39 0.40 -4.68
CA ASP A 850 -35.46 -0.60 -4.46
C ASP A 850 -35.21 -1.86 -5.31
N TYR A 851 -34.65 -1.70 -6.52
CA TYR A 851 -34.24 -2.82 -7.35
C TYR A 851 -33.13 -3.65 -6.68
N MET A 852 -32.10 -2.99 -6.11
CA MET A 852 -31.06 -3.66 -5.35
C MET A 852 -31.60 -4.40 -4.14
N LYS A 853 -32.49 -3.77 -3.39
CA LYS A 853 -33.19 -4.40 -2.26
C LYS A 853 -33.95 -5.66 -2.70
N GLY A 854 -34.63 -5.59 -3.83
CA GLY A 854 -35.33 -6.72 -4.43
C GLY A 854 -34.41 -7.86 -4.86
N LEU A 855 -33.27 -7.54 -5.45
CA LEU A 855 -32.23 -8.52 -5.82
C LEU A 855 -31.65 -9.25 -4.61
N ILE A 856 -31.37 -8.52 -3.55
CA ILE A 856 -30.85 -9.10 -2.29
C ILE A 856 -31.92 -10.03 -1.68
N ALA A 857 -33.18 -9.60 -1.64
CA ALA A 857 -34.28 -10.41 -1.15
C ALA A 857 -34.47 -11.68 -1.99
N LEU A 858 -34.40 -11.58 -3.32
CA LEU A 858 -34.47 -12.73 -4.21
C LEU A 858 -33.30 -13.71 -3.91
N ARG A 859 -32.09 -13.23 -3.84
CA ARG A 859 -30.91 -14.07 -3.57
C ARG A 859 -31.02 -14.81 -2.23
N GLN A 860 -31.54 -14.15 -1.19
CA GLN A 860 -31.73 -14.75 0.14
C GLN A 860 -32.91 -15.69 0.22
N SER A 861 -33.90 -15.56 -0.67
CA SER A 861 -35.14 -16.40 -0.67
C SER A 861 -34.88 -17.82 -1.21
N THR A 862 -33.77 -18.08 -1.86
CA THR A 862 -33.50 -19.36 -2.52
C THR A 862 -32.01 -19.69 -2.47
N ASP A 863 -31.65 -20.97 -2.46
CA ASP A 863 -30.27 -21.43 -2.60
C ASP A 863 -29.75 -21.42 -4.06
N ALA A 864 -30.60 -21.09 -5.03
CA ALA A 864 -30.26 -21.10 -6.46
C ALA A 864 -29.01 -20.27 -6.79
N PHE A 865 -28.85 -19.09 -6.16
CA PHE A 865 -27.74 -18.17 -6.41
C PHE A 865 -26.59 -18.32 -5.41
N ARG A 866 -26.67 -19.27 -4.49
CA ARG A 866 -25.75 -19.48 -3.37
C ARG A 866 -25.32 -20.95 -3.27
N LEU A 867 -25.08 -21.58 -4.41
CA LEU A 867 -24.64 -22.98 -4.48
C LEU A 867 -23.28 -23.13 -3.81
N LYS A 868 -23.04 -24.25 -3.14
CA LYS A 868 -21.94 -24.40 -2.20
C LYS A 868 -20.72 -25.12 -2.79
N SER A 869 -20.83 -25.68 -3.99
CA SER A 869 -19.73 -26.39 -4.65
C SER A 869 -19.76 -26.19 -6.16
N LEU A 870 -18.61 -26.38 -6.80
CA LEU A 870 -18.51 -26.37 -8.26
C LEU A 870 -19.34 -27.51 -8.89
N GLN A 871 -19.43 -28.64 -8.22
CA GLN A 871 -20.21 -29.78 -8.69
C GLN A 871 -21.70 -29.42 -8.75
N ASP A 872 -22.25 -28.79 -7.68
CA ASP A 872 -23.63 -28.32 -7.69
C ASP A 872 -23.89 -27.28 -8.80
N ILE A 873 -22.94 -26.34 -8.97
CA ILE A 873 -23.04 -25.32 -10.01
C ILE A 873 -23.09 -25.98 -11.39
N LYS A 874 -22.19 -26.93 -11.64
CA LYS A 874 -22.09 -27.65 -12.91
C LYS A 874 -23.36 -28.44 -13.25
N GLU A 875 -24.01 -29.00 -12.25
CA GLU A 875 -25.24 -29.79 -12.43
C GLU A 875 -26.49 -28.91 -12.56
N ARG A 876 -26.51 -27.72 -11.95
CA ARG A 876 -27.71 -26.88 -11.77
C ARG A 876 -27.76 -25.63 -12.59
N VAL A 877 -26.63 -25.14 -13.12
CA VAL A 877 -26.55 -23.88 -13.87
C VAL A 877 -26.21 -24.16 -15.33
N ARG A 878 -26.99 -23.60 -16.24
CA ARG A 878 -26.75 -23.72 -17.68
C ARG A 878 -26.93 -22.40 -18.41
N LEU A 879 -26.17 -22.22 -19.48
CA LEU A 879 -26.35 -21.14 -20.42
C LEU A 879 -27.55 -21.46 -21.36
N ILE A 880 -28.52 -20.55 -21.44
CA ILE A 880 -29.66 -20.66 -22.32
C ILE A 880 -29.30 -20.09 -23.70
N THR A 881 -28.67 -18.91 -23.73
CA THR A 881 -28.27 -18.21 -24.96
C THR A 881 -26.92 -18.74 -25.46
N VAL A 882 -26.94 -19.89 -26.10
CA VAL A 882 -25.74 -20.55 -26.62
C VAL A 882 -25.17 -19.80 -27.81
N PRO A 883 -23.90 -19.34 -27.80
CA PRO A 883 -23.30 -18.65 -28.92
C PRO A 883 -23.35 -19.44 -30.23
N GLY A 884 -23.71 -18.76 -31.33
CA GLY A 884 -23.89 -19.36 -32.64
C GLY A 884 -25.24 -20.02 -32.88
N GLN A 885 -26.09 -19.95 -31.86
CA GLN A 885 -27.47 -20.51 -31.94
C GLN A 885 -28.51 -19.42 -31.63
N ASN A 886 -29.71 -19.57 -32.22
CA ASN A 886 -30.93 -18.82 -31.88
C ASN A 886 -30.74 -17.28 -31.89
N GLY A 887 -29.89 -16.76 -32.78
CA GLY A 887 -29.67 -15.31 -32.91
C GLY A 887 -28.60 -14.70 -31.95
N VAL A 888 -27.92 -15.51 -31.15
CA VAL A 888 -26.85 -15.09 -30.27
C VAL A 888 -25.49 -15.31 -30.96
N LYS A 889 -24.65 -14.27 -30.92
CA LYS A 889 -23.29 -14.33 -31.48
C LYS A 889 -22.28 -14.77 -30.41
N LYS A 890 -21.07 -15.16 -30.83
CA LYS A 890 -19.98 -15.51 -29.93
C LYS A 890 -19.66 -14.34 -28.99
N GLU A 891 -19.50 -13.15 -29.57
CA GLU A 891 -19.39 -11.89 -28.83
C GLU A 891 -20.69 -11.11 -28.98
N ASP A 892 -21.34 -10.82 -27.87
CA ASP A 892 -22.65 -10.17 -27.88
C ASP A 892 -22.82 -9.32 -26.58
N VAL A 893 -23.98 -8.69 -26.45
CA VAL A 893 -24.42 -7.90 -25.31
C VAL A 893 -25.71 -8.43 -24.69
N VAL A 894 -26.02 -9.69 -24.94
CA VAL A 894 -27.19 -10.39 -24.39
C VAL A 894 -26.78 -11.72 -23.81
N ILE A 895 -27.38 -12.09 -22.67
CA ILE A 895 -27.15 -13.39 -22.06
C ILE A 895 -28.41 -13.87 -21.35
N GLY A 896 -28.68 -15.17 -21.41
CA GLY A 896 -29.68 -15.86 -20.63
C GLY A 896 -29.10 -17.10 -19.96
N TYR A 897 -29.36 -17.29 -18.69
CA TYR A 897 -28.90 -18.44 -17.93
C TYR A 897 -29.98 -18.93 -16.97
N GLN A 898 -29.92 -20.22 -16.67
CA GLN A 898 -30.94 -20.91 -15.86
C GLN A 898 -30.27 -21.62 -14.69
N ILE A 899 -30.87 -21.52 -13.53
CA ILE A 899 -30.45 -22.25 -12.34
C ILE A 899 -31.62 -23.10 -11.86
N THR A 900 -31.36 -24.39 -11.60
CA THR A 900 -32.29 -25.26 -10.91
C THR A 900 -31.88 -25.33 -9.45
N ALA A 901 -32.70 -24.75 -8.57
CA ALA A 901 -32.42 -24.76 -7.14
C ALA A 901 -32.44 -26.19 -6.55
N PRO A 902 -31.79 -26.43 -5.41
CA PRO A 902 -31.84 -27.75 -4.75
C PRO A 902 -33.24 -28.27 -4.44
N ASN A 903 -34.21 -27.39 -4.24
CA ASN A 903 -35.62 -27.76 -4.04
C ASN A 903 -36.41 -28.01 -5.33
N GLY A 904 -35.77 -27.88 -6.50
CA GLY A 904 -36.33 -28.11 -7.82
C GLY A 904 -36.95 -26.87 -8.50
N ASP A 905 -36.98 -25.73 -7.83
CA ASP A 905 -37.43 -24.47 -8.46
C ASP A 905 -36.47 -24.03 -9.55
N ILE A 906 -37.00 -23.48 -10.63
CA ILE A 906 -36.23 -23.04 -11.77
C ILE A 906 -36.26 -21.52 -11.86
N TYR A 907 -35.08 -20.95 -11.93
CA TYR A 907 -34.87 -19.51 -12.13
C TYR A 907 -34.17 -19.27 -13.48
N ALA A 908 -34.75 -18.41 -14.28
CA ALA A 908 -34.11 -17.98 -15.55
C ALA A 908 -33.88 -16.48 -15.52
N VAL A 909 -32.68 -16.07 -15.84
CA VAL A 909 -32.23 -14.67 -15.86
C VAL A 909 -31.89 -14.31 -17.30
N PHE A 910 -32.49 -13.24 -17.83
CA PHE A 910 -32.20 -12.68 -19.13
C PHE A 910 -31.74 -11.26 -19.00
N VAL A 911 -30.61 -10.95 -19.66
CA VAL A 911 -30.00 -9.61 -19.68
C VAL A 911 -29.84 -9.16 -21.11
N ASN A 912 -30.43 -8.01 -21.45
CA ASN A 912 -30.25 -7.33 -22.72
C ASN A 912 -29.57 -5.96 -22.46
N ALA A 913 -28.29 -5.84 -22.78
CA ALA A 913 -27.52 -4.60 -22.71
C ALA A 913 -27.42 -3.91 -24.09
N ASP A 914 -28.14 -4.38 -25.09
CA ASP A 914 -28.26 -3.72 -26.38
C ASP A 914 -29.10 -2.42 -26.26
N ASP A 915 -29.00 -1.57 -27.24
CA ASP A 915 -29.82 -0.35 -27.37
C ASP A 915 -31.12 -0.60 -28.11
N LYS A 916 -31.43 -1.86 -28.43
CA LYS A 916 -32.64 -2.33 -29.17
C LYS A 916 -33.19 -3.63 -28.60
N GLU A 917 -34.41 -3.92 -28.96
CA GLU A 917 -35.08 -5.19 -28.68
C GLU A 917 -34.33 -6.36 -29.38
N ARG A 918 -34.24 -7.46 -28.67
CA ARG A 918 -33.58 -8.69 -29.13
C ARG A 918 -34.56 -9.87 -28.95
N GLU A 919 -34.68 -10.69 -29.98
CA GLU A 919 -35.47 -11.93 -29.94
C GLU A 919 -34.54 -13.15 -30.06
N PHE A 920 -34.80 -14.16 -29.25
CA PHE A 920 -34.19 -15.48 -29.38
C PHE A 920 -35.19 -16.59 -29.12
N THR A 921 -34.99 -17.71 -29.78
CA THR A 921 -35.80 -18.93 -29.60
C THR A 921 -35.09 -19.77 -28.52
N LEU A 922 -35.79 -20.13 -27.45
CA LEU A 922 -35.26 -20.96 -26.35
C LEU A 922 -35.34 -22.44 -26.69
#